data_874a1cbfe3d265292da0820f9fe863dc
#
_entry.id   874a1cbfe3d265292da0820f9fe863dc
#
_cell.length_a   1.000
_cell.length_b   1.000
_cell.length_c   1.000
_cell.angle_alpha   90.00
_cell.angle_beta   90.00
_cell.angle_gamma   90.00
#
_symmetry.space_group_name_H-M   'P 1'
#
loop_
_entity.id
_entity.type
_entity.pdbx_description
1 polymer ?
#
loop_
_entity_poly.entity_id
_entity_poly.type
_entity_poly.pdbx_seq_one_letter_code
_entity_poly.pdbx_strand_id
1 'polypeptide(L)'
;MTRTPRAHRRRRPLMVLALFLTTMGMLLSPSSSSAATGEWWLPTSRPSPDSQINVTGEPFKGTDSAGDVRGFVDAHNHLFSNEAFGGRLICGKVFSTSGVADALKDCPEHYPDGSLAIFDYITHGGDGKHDPVGWPTFKDWPAYDSMTHQANYYAWIERAWRGGQRVLVNDLVTNGMICSIYPFKDRSCDEMTSIRLQAKLTYDLQAYIDAQYGGTGKGWFRIVTDSAQAREVIKQGKLAVVLGVETSEPFGCKQILDIAQCSKEDIDKGLDELYDLGVRSMFLCHKFDNALCGVRFDEHGLGTAINVGQFLSTGTFWQTEKCKGPQKDNPIGGASTEAEQDLPAGTEVPEYDADAQCNVRGLTDLGEYAVQGMMKRKMMLEIDHMSVKATGQVLDMFEAASYPGVLSSHSWMDLNWTERVYSLGGFVAQYMHGSEEFSAEAKRTDALRTKYDVGYGFGTDFNGIGDHPAPRGANTSNPVKYPFKSADGGSTIDKQTTGQRTFDYNTDGAAHVGMVPDWIEDIRLVGGQGVVDDLFKGAESYLGTWGASEAHQAGVNLAKGATATASSSESNPVTSYQPGRAVDGDGGTRWASDWSDSQWLKLDLGSSRVIKKVTLDWERAYGKAYQVDVSTDGSTWKTVWSTTSGDGGLDTASFSAVSARYVRMLGTDRGTDWGYSLYEVGVYSG
;
A
#
# COMPACT_ATOMS: atom_id res chain seq x y z
N MET A 1 8.18 50.05 -54.69
CA MET A 1 9.01 49.88 -55.89
C MET A 1 9.28 48.38 -55.93
N THR A 2 8.52 47.65 -56.73
CA THR A 2 8.79 47.07 -58.06
C THR A 2 10.06 46.16 -58.02
N ARG A 3 10.05 44.85 -58.31
CA ARG A 3 9.32 44.06 -59.35
C ARG A 3 9.64 42.57 -59.11
N THR A 4 8.67 41.71 -59.20
CA THR A 4 8.80 40.36 -59.77
C THR A 4 8.99 40.48 -61.28
N PRO A 5 9.47 39.46 -62.09
CA PRO A 5 8.70 38.28 -62.38
C PRO A 5 9.44 36.99 -62.87
N ARG A 6 8.65 35.94 -62.92
CA ARG A 6 8.41 34.96 -63.99
C ARG A 6 9.22 33.65 -64.11
N ALA A 7 8.41 32.63 -64.14
CA ALA A 7 8.60 31.20 -64.45
C ALA A 7 9.10 30.92 -65.87
N HIS A 8 9.73 29.71 -66.05
CA HIS A 8 9.69 28.99 -67.31
C HIS A 8 9.58 27.48 -67.09
N ARG A 9 8.50 26.93 -67.60
CA ARG A 9 8.26 25.50 -67.90
C ARG A 9 9.08 25.03 -69.09
N ARG A 10 9.59 23.76 -69.07
CA ARG A 10 9.64 22.85 -70.28
C ARG A 10 9.93 21.41 -69.82
N ARG A 11 8.96 20.54 -69.91
CA ARG A 11 8.67 19.45 -70.86
C ARG A 11 9.69 18.30 -70.91
N ARG A 12 9.07 17.09 -70.67
CA ARG A 12 9.61 15.74 -70.86
C ARG A 12 9.98 15.45 -72.32
N PRO A 13 10.78 14.35 -72.59
CA PRO A 13 10.09 13.20 -73.18
C PRO A 13 10.44 11.83 -72.54
N LEU A 14 9.51 10.90 -72.73
CA LEU A 14 9.63 9.45 -72.61
C LEU A 14 10.67 8.86 -73.58
N MET A 15 11.33 7.79 -73.14
CA MET A 15 11.76 6.73 -74.08
C MET A 15 11.63 5.35 -73.43
N VAL A 16 10.97 4.48 -74.17
CA VAL A 16 10.68 3.06 -73.91
C VAL A 16 11.78 2.22 -74.58
N LEU A 17 12.16 1.07 -73.99
CA LEU A 17 12.47 -0.20 -74.63
C LEU A 17 13.26 -1.09 -73.66
N ALA A 18 12.78 -2.18 -73.30
CA ALA A 18 12.56 -3.55 -73.78
C ALA A 18 13.54 -4.59 -73.21
N LEU A 19 12.92 -5.47 -72.48
CA LEU A 19 13.12 -6.96 -72.43
C LEU A 19 14.53 -7.51 -72.60
N PHE A 20 15.02 -8.22 -71.53
CA PHE A 20 15.62 -9.55 -71.69
C PHE A 20 15.20 -10.44 -70.50
N LEU A 21 14.43 -11.47 -70.84
CA LEU A 21 14.15 -12.61 -69.95
C LEU A 21 15.40 -13.54 -70.00
N THR A 22 15.94 -13.81 -68.81
CA THR A 22 16.66 -15.06 -68.58
C THR A 22 16.09 -15.69 -67.32
N THR A 23 15.34 -16.73 -67.52
CA THR A 23 14.83 -17.67 -66.54
C THR A 23 15.99 -18.41 -65.91
N MET A 24 16.20 -18.15 -64.61
CA MET A 24 16.93 -19.03 -63.71
C MET A 24 16.02 -19.39 -62.57
N GLY A 25 15.43 -20.60 -62.67
CA GLY A 25 14.59 -21.16 -61.62
C GLY A 25 15.36 -21.35 -60.32
N MET A 26 15.14 -20.49 -59.35
CA MET A 26 15.42 -20.81 -57.98
C MET A 26 14.14 -21.36 -57.36
N LEU A 27 14.18 -22.64 -57.05
CA LEU A 27 13.26 -23.32 -56.16
C LEU A 27 13.19 -22.55 -54.83
N LEU A 28 12.18 -21.71 -54.73
CA LEU A 28 11.75 -21.20 -53.43
C LEU A 28 11.11 -22.37 -52.68
N SER A 29 11.91 -23.08 -51.92
CA SER A 29 11.39 -23.86 -50.80
C SER A 29 10.64 -22.89 -49.92
N PRO A 30 9.36 -23.15 -49.54
CA PRO A 30 8.76 -22.42 -48.49
C PRO A 30 9.57 -22.73 -47.22
N SER A 31 10.39 -21.77 -46.77
CA SER A 31 10.83 -21.77 -45.41
C SER A 31 9.56 -21.71 -44.57
N SER A 32 9.08 -22.87 -44.15
CA SER A 32 8.26 -22.98 -42.99
C SER A 32 9.03 -22.25 -41.87
N SER A 33 8.64 -21.02 -41.61
CA SER A 33 8.95 -20.39 -40.34
C SER A 33 8.31 -21.30 -39.30
N SER A 34 9.09 -22.27 -38.82
CA SER A 34 8.88 -22.82 -37.49
C SER A 34 8.76 -21.59 -36.61
N ALA A 35 7.53 -21.25 -36.23
CA ALA A 35 7.33 -20.44 -35.05
C ALA A 35 8.07 -21.21 -33.97
N ALA A 36 9.27 -20.74 -33.64
CA ALA A 36 9.92 -21.16 -32.44
C ALA A 36 8.85 -20.97 -31.36
N THR A 37 8.52 -22.03 -30.66
CA THR A 37 7.76 -21.98 -29.44
C THR A 37 8.63 -21.19 -28.48
N GLY A 38 8.59 -19.84 -28.60
CA GLY A 38 9.38 -18.92 -27.81
C GLY A 38 8.96 -19.10 -26.38
N GLU A 39 9.93 -19.35 -25.53
CA GLU A 39 9.72 -19.38 -24.10
C GLU A 39 9.11 -18.04 -23.72
N TRP A 40 7.84 -18.03 -23.29
CA TRP A 40 7.02 -16.82 -23.07
C TRP A 40 7.64 -15.84 -22.04
N TRP A 41 8.56 -16.36 -21.21
CA TRP A 41 9.28 -15.60 -20.18
C TRP A 41 10.60 -14.98 -20.68
N LEU A 42 10.98 -15.20 -21.93
CA LEU A 42 12.17 -14.59 -22.52
C LEU A 42 11.77 -13.43 -23.43
N PRO A 43 12.50 -12.33 -23.38
CA PRO A 43 12.25 -11.19 -24.26
C PRO A 43 12.59 -11.54 -25.72
N THR A 44 11.82 -11.03 -26.66
CA THR A 44 12.11 -11.09 -28.09
C THR A 44 13.23 -10.14 -28.50
N SER A 45 13.41 -9.06 -27.74
CA SER A 45 14.49 -8.09 -27.88
C SER A 45 14.86 -7.53 -26.52
N ARG A 46 16.15 -7.32 -26.29
CA ARG A 46 16.66 -6.67 -25.07
C ARG A 46 17.71 -5.64 -25.48
N PRO A 47 17.83 -4.51 -24.77
CA PRO A 47 18.97 -3.62 -24.93
C PRO A 47 20.29 -4.38 -24.80
N SER A 48 21.31 -3.95 -25.56
CA SER A 48 22.66 -4.54 -25.47
C SER A 48 23.70 -3.41 -25.55
N PRO A 49 24.52 -3.23 -24.52
CA PRO A 49 24.61 -4.04 -23.30
C PRO A 49 23.44 -3.81 -22.32
N ASP A 50 23.21 -4.77 -21.43
CA ASP A 50 22.26 -4.67 -20.32
C ASP A 50 22.75 -5.48 -19.10
N SER A 51 22.07 -5.35 -17.95
CA SER A 51 22.28 -6.18 -16.78
C SER A 51 21.89 -7.63 -17.08
N GLN A 52 22.66 -8.59 -16.55
CA GLN A 52 22.33 -10.01 -16.69
C GLN A 52 21.29 -10.41 -15.62
N ILE A 53 20.37 -11.29 -15.98
CA ILE A 53 19.38 -11.81 -15.04
C ILE A 53 19.99 -12.93 -14.18
N ASN A 54 20.85 -13.76 -14.78
CA ASN A 54 21.50 -14.93 -14.16
C ASN A 54 20.50 -15.91 -13.52
N VAL A 55 19.33 -16.07 -14.15
CA VAL A 55 18.32 -17.06 -13.80
C VAL A 55 17.98 -17.86 -15.04
N THR A 56 17.97 -19.19 -14.91
CA THR A 56 17.61 -20.13 -15.98
C THR A 56 16.39 -20.97 -15.58
N GLY A 57 15.70 -21.56 -16.55
CA GLY A 57 14.48 -22.31 -16.34
C GLY A 57 13.21 -21.44 -16.47
N GLU A 58 12.06 -22.11 -16.55
CA GLU A 58 10.76 -21.44 -16.63
C GLU A 58 10.36 -20.88 -15.28
N PRO A 59 9.92 -19.61 -15.16
CA PRO A 59 9.41 -19.08 -13.92
C PRO A 59 8.14 -19.83 -13.50
N PHE A 60 7.93 -19.95 -12.20
CA PHE A 60 6.71 -20.52 -11.64
C PHE A 60 5.44 -19.85 -12.18
N LYS A 61 4.40 -20.64 -12.51
CA LYS A 61 3.15 -20.12 -13.08
C LYS A 61 2.19 -19.45 -12.09
N GLY A 62 2.60 -19.27 -10.85
CA GLY A 62 1.90 -18.45 -9.88
C GLY A 62 0.68 -19.11 -9.20
N THR A 63 0.35 -20.36 -9.51
CA THR A 63 -0.75 -21.09 -8.84
C THR A 63 -0.36 -22.52 -8.49
N ASP A 64 -0.95 -23.04 -7.42
CA ASP A 64 -0.83 -24.44 -7.05
C ASP A 64 -1.88 -25.32 -7.78
N SER A 65 -1.91 -26.61 -7.43
CA SER A 65 -2.85 -27.58 -8.02
C SER A 65 -4.32 -27.35 -7.60
N ALA A 66 -4.57 -26.60 -6.53
CA ALA A 66 -5.92 -26.20 -6.11
C ALA A 66 -6.40 -24.94 -6.84
N GLY A 67 -5.49 -24.23 -7.51
CA GLY A 67 -5.76 -22.98 -8.22
C GLY A 67 -5.55 -21.73 -7.35
N ASP A 68 -5.08 -21.91 -6.12
CA ASP A 68 -4.71 -20.80 -5.25
C ASP A 68 -3.45 -20.11 -5.75
N VAL A 69 -3.38 -18.81 -5.59
CA VAL A 69 -2.17 -18.05 -5.93
C VAL A 69 -1.04 -18.42 -4.98
N ARG A 70 0.15 -18.59 -5.54
CA ARG A 70 1.39 -18.81 -4.81
C ARG A 70 2.46 -17.87 -5.31
N GLY A 71 3.33 -17.43 -4.42
CA GLY A 71 4.46 -16.56 -4.71
C GLY A 71 4.70 -15.54 -3.62
N PHE A 72 5.86 -14.93 -3.67
CA PHE A 72 6.25 -13.90 -2.72
C PHE A 72 5.54 -12.57 -3.03
N VAL A 73 5.24 -11.83 -1.98
CA VAL A 73 4.79 -10.44 -2.06
C VAL A 73 5.83 -9.53 -1.42
N ASP A 74 6.33 -8.58 -2.22
CA ASP A 74 7.00 -7.38 -1.75
C ASP A 74 5.90 -6.33 -1.57
N ALA A 75 5.52 -6.09 -0.32
CA ALA A 75 4.39 -5.27 0.03
C ALA A 75 4.74 -3.78 0.14
N HIS A 76 6.03 -3.42 -0.02
CA HIS A 76 6.49 -2.05 0.14
C HIS A 76 7.82 -1.84 -0.59
N ASN A 77 7.78 -1.06 -1.68
CA ASN A 77 8.95 -0.77 -2.50
C ASN A 77 8.76 0.58 -3.24
N HIS A 78 9.84 1.29 -3.54
CA HIS A 78 9.82 2.63 -4.14
C HIS A 78 10.56 2.68 -5.47
N LEU A 79 9.94 2.19 -6.53
CA LEU A 79 10.60 2.07 -7.84
C LEU A 79 11.15 3.40 -8.36
N PHE A 80 10.36 4.46 -8.29
CA PHE A 80 10.67 5.76 -8.91
C PHE A 80 11.00 6.86 -7.90
N SER A 81 11.51 6.52 -6.73
CA SER A 81 11.94 7.53 -5.76
C SER A 81 13.12 8.39 -6.23
N ASN A 82 13.83 7.99 -7.29
CA ASN A 82 14.77 8.86 -7.98
C ASN A 82 14.13 10.13 -8.56
N GLU A 83 12.83 10.17 -8.77
CA GLU A 83 12.06 11.35 -9.18
C GLU A 83 11.40 12.07 -7.99
N ALA A 84 11.49 11.49 -6.79
CA ALA A 84 11.05 12.08 -5.53
C ALA A 84 12.07 13.06 -4.97
N PHE A 85 11.77 13.69 -3.84
CA PHE A 85 12.67 14.53 -3.05
C PHE A 85 13.42 15.60 -3.88
N GLY A 86 12.78 16.13 -4.95
CA GLY A 86 13.39 17.08 -5.87
C GLY A 86 14.08 16.47 -7.08
N GLY A 87 14.10 15.14 -7.23
CA GLY A 87 14.57 14.44 -8.42
C GLY A 87 16.09 14.30 -8.55
N ARG A 88 16.84 14.52 -7.46
CA ARG A 88 18.30 14.45 -7.45
C ARG A 88 18.88 13.75 -6.23
N LEU A 89 18.07 13.42 -5.24
CA LEU A 89 18.53 12.81 -4.00
C LEU A 89 19.02 11.38 -4.26
N ILE A 90 18.29 10.61 -5.07
CA ILE A 90 18.63 9.25 -5.44
C ILE A 90 19.12 9.22 -6.88
N CYS A 91 20.38 8.83 -7.07
CA CYS A 91 21.03 8.77 -8.37
C CYS A 91 20.69 7.48 -9.12
N GLY A 92 20.54 7.60 -10.44
CA GLY A 92 20.21 6.47 -11.32
C GLY A 92 18.73 6.42 -11.68
N LYS A 93 18.38 5.54 -12.64
CA LYS A 93 17.02 5.38 -13.16
C LYS A 93 16.60 3.93 -13.15
N VAL A 94 15.31 3.67 -12.97
CA VAL A 94 14.72 2.33 -13.04
C VAL A 94 14.90 1.70 -14.42
N PHE A 95 14.83 2.50 -15.47
CA PHE A 95 15.08 2.10 -16.87
C PHE A 95 15.48 3.32 -17.71
N SER A 96 16.05 3.06 -18.87
CA SER A 96 16.27 4.05 -19.91
C SER A 96 16.11 3.43 -21.29
N THR A 97 15.50 4.16 -22.21
CA THR A 97 15.46 3.79 -23.63
C THR A 97 16.84 3.81 -24.30
N SER A 98 17.82 4.50 -23.68
CA SER A 98 19.22 4.50 -24.07
C SER A 98 20.03 3.36 -23.43
N GLY A 99 19.39 2.46 -22.67
CA GLY A 99 20.01 1.30 -22.04
C GLY A 99 20.64 1.56 -20.68
N VAL A 100 21.28 0.52 -20.13
CA VAL A 100 21.86 0.50 -18.77
C VAL A 100 22.94 1.57 -18.56
N ALA A 101 23.72 1.85 -19.58
CA ALA A 101 24.79 2.86 -19.50
C ALA A 101 24.28 4.30 -19.25
N ASP A 102 23.04 4.61 -19.63
CA ASP A 102 22.40 5.87 -19.26
C ASP A 102 21.62 5.74 -17.95
N ALA A 103 20.98 4.61 -17.72
CA ALA A 103 20.18 4.40 -16.52
C ALA A 103 21.04 4.39 -15.24
N LEU A 104 22.16 3.71 -15.27
CA LEU A 104 23.04 3.46 -14.12
C LEU A 104 24.44 4.05 -14.35
N LYS A 105 24.50 5.26 -14.89
CA LYS A 105 25.75 6.00 -15.09
C LYS A 105 26.31 6.51 -13.75
N ASP A 106 27.50 7.10 -13.81
CA ASP A 106 28.12 7.77 -12.67
C ASP A 106 27.18 8.81 -12.04
N CYS A 107 27.33 9.00 -10.75
CA CYS A 107 26.55 9.95 -9.94
C CYS A 107 27.36 11.24 -9.70
N PRO A 108 27.37 12.21 -10.64
CA PRO A 108 28.17 13.42 -10.53
C PRO A 108 27.78 14.28 -9.31
N GLU A 109 26.55 14.16 -8.83
CA GLU A 109 26.07 14.83 -7.62
C GLU A 109 26.77 14.35 -6.35
N HIS A 110 27.35 13.16 -6.37
CA HIS A 110 28.07 12.56 -5.23
C HIS A 110 29.59 12.73 -5.30
N TYR A 111 30.11 13.31 -6.39
CA TYR A 111 31.57 13.54 -6.53
C TYR A 111 32.10 14.55 -5.52
N PRO A 112 33.39 14.39 -5.08
CA PRO A 112 34.36 13.48 -5.67
C PRO A 112 34.41 12.09 -4.98
N ASP A 113 33.90 11.94 -3.77
CA ASP A 113 34.11 10.77 -2.92
C ASP A 113 32.86 10.32 -2.14
N GLY A 114 31.67 10.62 -2.64
CA GLY A 114 30.42 10.29 -1.99
C GLY A 114 29.96 11.30 -0.91
N SER A 115 30.81 12.22 -0.49
CA SER A 115 30.46 13.16 0.61
C SER A 115 29.31 14.11 0.30
N LEU A 116 28.86 14.23 -0.94
CA LEU A 116 27.67 14.98 -1.31
C LEU A 116 26.39 14.12 -1.30
N ALA A 117 26.49 12.82 -1.08
CA ALA A 117 25.37 11.94 -0.79
C ALA A 117 24.95 12.12 0.67
N ILE A 118 24.24 13.20 0.96
CA ILE A 118 24.01 13.71 2.32
C ILE A 118 23.40 12.66 3.26
N PHE A 119 22.45 11.84 2.77
CA PHE A 119 21.82 10.82 3.59
C PHE A 119 22.79 9.68 3.91
N ASP A 120 23.52 9.13 2.93
CA ASP A 120 24.56 8.13 3.18
C ASP A 120 25.59 8.66 4.17
N TYR A 121 25.99 9.93 4.04
CA TYR A 121 26.94 10.57 4.94
C TYR A 121 26.41 10.70 6.39
N ILE A 122 25.15 11.09 6.57
CA ILE A 122 24.55 11.26 7.91
C ILE A 122 24.34 9.89 8.58
N THR A 123 23.81 8.91 7.85
CA THR A 123 23.48 7.59 8.40
C THR A 123 24.72 6.76 8.75
N HIS A 124 25.83 6.97 8.05
CA HIS A 124 27.11 6.32 8.34
C HIS A 124 28.01 7.12 9.30
N GLY A 125 27.43 8.00 10.11
CA GLY A 125 28.16 8.74 11.14
C GLY A 125 29.21 9.71 10.62
N GLY A 126 28.98 10.29 9.44
CA GLY A 126 29.89 11.24 8.80
C GLY A 126 30.98 10.59 7.95
N ASP A 127 30.89 9.29 7.63
CA ASP A 127 31.82 8.55 6.76
C ASP A 127 31.09 7.81 5.62
N GLY A 128 30.09 8.45 5.01
CA GLY A 128 29.38 7.95 3.83
C GLY A 128 30.20 7.99 2.53
N LYS A 129 31.54 7.90 2.64
CA LYS A 129 32.44 7.95 1.48
C LYS A 129 32.34 6.71 0.64
N HIS A 130 32.13 6.91 -0.66
CA HIS A 130 32.10 5.85 -1.65
C HIS A 130 32.54 6.38 -3.00
N ASP A 131 32.98 5.51 -3.90
CA ASP A 131 33.25 5.85 -5.30
C ASP A 131 31.92 5.85 -6.07
N PRO A 132 31.41 7.01 -6.52
CA PRO A 132 30.12 7.13 -7.20
C PRO A 132 30.14 6.66 -8.67
N VAL A 133 31.20 5.96 -9.10
CA VAL A 133 31.30 5.41 -10.46
C VAL A 133 30.27 4.29 -10.65
N GLY A 134 29.40 4.46 -11.67
CA GLY A 134 28.39 3.51 -12.07
C GLY A 134 28.83 2.57 -13.19
N TRP A 135 28.01 2.45 -14.21
CA TRP A 135 28.28 1.57 -15.35
C TRP A 135 29.60 1.93 -16.07
N PRO A 136 30.45 0.93 -16.43
CA PRO A 136 30.24 -0.52 -16.26
C PRO A 136 30.85 -1.12 -14.98
N THR A 137 31.60 -0.36 -14.20
CA THR A 137 32.46 -0.90 -13.14
C THR A 137 31.75 -1.08 -11.81
N PHE A 138 30.82 -0.19 -11.46
CA PHE A 138 30.05 -0.25 -10.20
C PHE A 138 30.99 -0.46 -9.00
N LYS A 139 31.83 0.53 -8.69
CA LYS A 139 32.86 0.40 -7.67
C LYS A 139 32.26 0.11 -6.29
N ASP A 140 31.42 1.01 -5.79
CA ASP A 140 30.94 0.94 -4.42
C ASP A 140 29.41 0.88 -4.33
N TRP A 141 28.70 1.07 -5.44
CA TRP A 141 27.24 0.99 -5.47
C TRP A 141 26.72 0.13 -6.64
N PRO A 142 25.47 -0.42 -6.58
CA PRO A 142 24.60 -0.45 -5.42
C PRO A 142 25.21 -1.28 -4.26
N ALA A 143 24.84 -0.93 -3.03
CA ALA A 143 25.25 -1.60 -1.80
C ALA A 143 24.07 -1.67 -0.82
N TYR A 144 24.07 -2.61 0.08
CA TYR A 144 23.00 -2.83 1.06
C TYR A 144 22.77 -1.62 1.99
N ASP A 145 23.79 -0.81 2.19
CA ASP A 145 23.82 0.40 3.01
C ASP A 145 23.83 1.70 2.19
N SER A 146 23.69 1.63 0.87
CA SER A 146 23.65 2.81 0.00
C SER A 146 22.22 3.24 -0.25
N MET A 147 21.79 4.33 0.39
CA MET A 147 20.42 4.85 0.35
C MET A 147 20.15 5.80 -0.82
N THR A 148 21.20 6.38 -1.40
CA THR A 148 21.11 7.46 -2.39
C THR A 148 21.43 7.03 -3.82
N HIS A 149 21.43 5.73 -4.06
CA HIS A 149 21.61 5.13 -5.38
C HIS A 149 20.45 4.24 -5.77
N GLN A 150 20.09 4.21 -7.07
CA GLN A 150 19.02 3.37 -7.61
C GLN A 150 19.30 1.88 -7.38
N ALA A 151 18.44 1.23 -6.62
CA ALA A 151 18.49 -0.20 -6.33
C ALA A 151 17.37 -1.01 -7.06
N ASN A 152 16.51 -0.34 -7.83
CA ASN A 152 15.35 -0.92 -8.51
C ASN A 152 15.47 -0.94 -10.04
N TYR A 153 16.66 -1.20 -10.61
CA TYR A 153 16.78 -1.31 -12.06
C TYR A 153 15.91 -2.45 -12.61
N TYR A 154 15.20 -2.22 -13.71
CA TYR A 154 14.15 -3.13 -14.20
C TYR A 154 14.61 -4.58 -14.38
N ALA A 155 15.85 -4.81 -14.82
CA ALA A 155 16.39 -6.16 -14.99
C ALA A 155 16.64 -6.86 -13.64
N TRP A 156 16.88 -6.11 -12.57
CA TRP A 156 16.97 -6.66 -11.22
C TRP A 156 15.58 -7.04 -10.68
N ILE A 157 14.55 -6.25 -11.01
CA ILE A 157 13.14 -6.61 -10.70
C ILE A 157 12.75 -7.88 -11.46
N GLU A 158 13.19 -8.04 -12.73
CA GLU A 158 12.97 -9.28 -13.49
C GLU A 158 13.59 -10.49 -12.78
N ARG A 159 14.78 -10.33 -12.18
CA ARG A 159 15.41 -11.42 -11.42
C ARG A 159 14.60 -11.81 -10.19
N ALA A 160 14.07 -10.84 -9.44
CA ALA A 160 13.20 -11.08 -8.29
C ALA A 160 11.90 -11.80 -8.72
N TRP A 161 11.24 -11.33 -9.79
CA TRP A 161 10.08 -12.01 -10.37
C TRP A 161 10.39 -13.46 -10.77
N ARG A 162 11.50 -13.71 -11.45
CA ARG A 162 11.91 -15.06 -11.84
C ARG A 162 12.27 -15.93 -10.64
N GLY A 163 12.67 -15.34 -9.51
CA GLY A 163 12.91 -15.99 -8.23
C GLY A 163 11.66 -16.40 -7.47
N GLY A 164 10.45 -15.99 -7.93
CA GLY A 164 9.17 -16.39 -7.32
C GLY A 164 8.31 -15.25 -6.81
N GLN A 165 8.72 -13.98 -6.95
CA GLN A 165 7.89 -12.83 -6.61
C GLN A 165 6.69 -12.72 -7.57
N ARG A 166 5.49 -12.52 -7.04
CA ARG A 166 4.25 -12.46 -7.83
C ARG A 166 3.43 -11.21 -7.57
N VAL A 167 3.64 -10.55 -6.45
CA VAL A 167 3.07 -9.24 -6.14
C VAL A 167 4.19 -8.28 -5.78
N LEU A 168 4.12 -7.07 -6.31
CA LEU A 168 4.99 -5.94 -5.98
C LEU A 168 4.10 -4.73 -5.74
N VAL A 169 4.14 -4.18 -4.53
CA VAL A 169 3.52 -2.89 -4.23
C VAL A 169 4.56 -1.80 -4.46
N ASN A 170 4.28 -0.92 -5.39
CA ASN A 170 5.09 0.26 -5.67
C ASN A 170 4.46 1.45 -4.95
N ASP A 171 4.95 1.75 -3.75
CA ASP A 171 4.55 2.91 -2.99
C ASP A 171 5.24 4.16 -3.55
N LEU A 172 4.42 5.03 -4.14
CA LEU A 172 4.86 6.30 -4.70
C LEU A 172 5.22 7.21 -3.53
N VAL A 173 6.51 7.48 -3.36
CA VAL A 173 7.05 8.12 -2.15
C VAL A 173 7.56 9.51 -2.43
N THR A 174 7.36 10.42 -1.49
CA THR A 174 8.10 11.68 -1.42
C THR A 174 7.89 12.35 -0.06
N ASN A 175 8.75 13.33 0.25
CA ASN A 175 8.62 14.16 1.44
C ASN A 175 8.98 15.61 1.09
N GLY A 176 8.01 16.50 1.20
CA GLY A 176 8.14 17.91 0.83
C GLY A 176 9.19 18.66 1.67
N MET A 177 9.38 18.28 2.95
CA MET A 177 10.39 18.87 3.82
C MET A 177 11.79 18.45 3.40
N ILE A 178 12.05 17.15 3.19
CA ILE A 178 13.33 16.65 2.70
C ILE A 178 13.67 17.32 1.37
N CYS A 179 12.72 17.38 0.43
CA CYS A 179 12.89 18.09 -0.83
C CYS A 179 13.25 19.56 -0.61
N SER A 180 12.62 20.24 0.34
CA SER A 180 12.82 21.66 0.58
C SER A 180 14.23 21.99 1.08
N ILE A 181 14.79 21.16 1.96
CA ILE A 181 16.14 21.35 2.52
C ILE A 181 17.24 20.81 1.61
N TYR A 182 16.95 19.82 0.74
CA TYR A 182 17.95 19.27 -0.17
C TYR A 182 18.34 20.31 -1.24
N PRO A 183 19.64 20.63 -1.39
CA PRO A 183 20.06 21.76 -2.21
C PRO A 183 19.94 21.55 -3.72
N PHE A 184 19.99 20.28 -4.18
CA PHE A 184 19.94 19.94 -5.60
C PHE A 184 18.56 19.42 -5.98
N LYS A 185 17.87 20.12 -6.87
CA LYS A 185 16.53 19.69 -7.31
C LYS A 185 16.20 20.16 -8.73
N ASP A 186 15.57 19.27 -9.47
CA ASP A 186 15.04 19.49 -10.83
C ASP A 186 13.51 19.32 -10.86
N ARG A 187 12.90 18.90 -9.74
CA ARG A 187 11.48 18.60 -9.60
C ARG A 187 10.83 19.47 -8.53
N SER A 188 9.52 19.55 -8.59
CA SER A 188 8.70 20.20 -7.57
C SER A 188 8.77 19.44 -6.24
N CYS A 189 8.73 20.19 -5.13
CA CYS A 189 8.58 19.63 -3.80
C CYS A 189 7.09 19.41 -3.40
N ASP A 190 6.15 19.74 -4.30
CA ASP A 190 4.74 19.38 -4.10
C ASP A 190 4.56 17.87 -4.21
N GLU A 191 4.07 17.24 -3.14
CA GLU A 191 4.02 15.79 -3.02
C GLU A 191 3.10 15.17 -4.08
N MET A 192 1.92 15.73 -4.31
CA MET A 192 0.99 15.20 -5.32
C MET A 192 1.54 15.32 -6.74
N THR A 193 2.36 16.34 -7.04
CA THR A 193 3.04 16.47 -8.32
C THR A 193 4.08 15.36 -8.53
N SER A 194 4.84 15.02 -7.48
CA SER A 194 5.77 13.89 -7.52
C SER A 194 5.05 12.56 -7.71
N ILE A 195 3.95 12.33 -6.97
CA ILE A 195 3.13 11.11 -7.08
C ILE A 195 2.61 10.90 -8.51
N ARG A 196 2.06 11.95 -9.16
CA ARG A 196 1.61 11.88 -10.56
C ARG A 196 2.74 11.47 -11.52
N LEU A 197 3.93 12.03 -11.31
CA LEU A 197 5.10 11.71 -12.14
C LEU A 197 5.52 10.25 -11.96
N GLN A 198 5.65 9.78 -10.73
CA GLN A 198 6.05 8.41 -10.44
C GLN A 198 5.02 7.39 -10.94
N ALA A 199 3.71 7.65 -10.77
CA ALA A 199 2.66 6.84 -11.34
C ALA A 199 2.81 6.73 -12.86
N LYS A 200 2.95 7.86 -13.56
CA LYS A 200 3.18 7.87 -15.02
C LYS A 200 4.38 7.03 -15.41
N LEU A 201 5.51 7.19 -14.72
CA LEU A 201 6.73 6.46 -15.03
C LEU A 201 6.61 4.95 -14.78
N THR A 202 5.77 4.53 -13.85
CA THR A 202 5.46 3.10 -13.64
C THR A 202 4.70 2.52 -14.85
N TYR A 203 3.75 3.27 -15.42
CA TYR A 203 3.11 2.88 -16.69
C TYR A 203 4.08 2.91 -17.88
N ASP A 204 5.01 3.87 -17.92
CA ASP A 204 6.05 3.94 -18.96
C ASP A 204 7.00 2.71 -18.88
N LEU A 205 7.35 2.27 -17.66
CA LEU A 205 8.12 1.05 -17.43
C LEU A 205 7.38 -0.18 -17.95
N GLN A 206 6.08 -0.31 -17.66
CA GLN A 206 5.27 -1.40 -18.21
C GLN A 206 5.32 -1.42 -19.73
N ALA A 207 5.16 -0.27 -20.37
CA ALA A 207 5.21 -0.16 -21.83
C ALA A 207 6.61 -0.49 -22.38
N TYR A 208 7.68 -0.08 -21.68
CA TYR A 208 9.06 -0.39 -22.02
C TYR A 208 9.33 -1.90 -21.99
N ILE A 209 8.86 -2.59 -20.95
CA ILE A 209 8.97 -4.05 -20.83
C ILE A 209 8.09 -4.74 -21.90
N ASP A 210 6.87 -4.28 -22.11
CA ASP A 210 5.97 -4.82 -23.14
C ASP A 210 6.62 -4.81 -24.53
N ALA A 211 7.33 -3.73 -24.86
CA ALA A 211 8.04 -3.62 -26.14
C ALA A 211 9.12 -4.69 -26.31
N GLN A 212 9.82 -5.06 -25.23
CA GLN A 212 10.83 -6.11 -25.25
C GLN A 212 10.23 -7.51 -25.47
N TYR A 213 8.96 -7.71 -25.10
CA TYR A 213 8.25 -8.99 -25.21
C TYR A 213 7.29 -9.08 -26.42
N GLY A 214 7.44 -8.18 -27.39
CA GLY A 214 6.69 -8.22 -28.65
C GLY A 214 5.38 -7.43 -28.64
N GLY A 215 5.19 -6.52 -27.69
CA GLY A 215 4.12 -5.53 -27.70
C GLY A 215 3.21 -5.52 -26.48
N THR A 216 2.21 -4.66 -26.52
CA THR A 216 1.30 -4.37 -25.40
C THR A 216 0.70 -5.64 -24.78
N GLY A 217 0.80 -5.74 -23.46
CA GLY A 217 0.27 -6.86 -22.66
C GLY A 217 1.14 -8.11 -22.68
N LYS A 218 2.26 -8.13 -23.41
CA LYS A 218 3.14 -9.30 -23.53
C LYS A 218 4.18 -9.41 -22.44
N GLY A 219 4.60 -8.29 -21.87
CA GLY A 219 5.58 -8.24 -20.78
C GLY A 219 5.12 -8.92 -19.50
N TRP A 220 6.08 -9.19 -18.66
CA TRP A 220 5.88 -9.84 -17.35
C TRP A 220 5.45 -8.87 -16.23
N PHE A 221 5.72 -7.58 -16.36
CA PHE A 221 5.39 -6.52 -15.39
C PHE A 221 4.00 -5.97 -15.71
N ARG A 222 3.03 -6.13 -14.81
CA ARG A 222 1.62 -5.77 -15.07
C ARG A 222 1.02 -4.95 -13.93
N ILE A 223 0.76 -3.67 -14.17
CA ILE A 223 0.00 -2.85 -13.23
C ILE A 223 -1.43 -3.36 -13.20
N VAL A 224 -1.96 -3.54 -12.00
CA VAL A 224 -3.31 -4.08 -11.73
C VAL A 224 -4.07 -3.13 -10.82
N THR A 225 -5.39 -3.05 -11.03
CA THR A 225 -6.27 -2.12 -10.30
C THR A 225 -7.40 -2.80 -9.54
N ASP A 226 -7.45 -4.13 -9.57
CA ASP A 226 -8.32 -4.94 -8.76
C ASP A 226 -7.70 -6.33 -8.50
N SER A 227 -8.17 -7.00 -7.45
CA SER A 227 -7.63 -8.29 -7.00
C SER A 227 -7.89 -9.42 -8.00
N ALA A 228 -8.98 -9.38 -8.73
CA ALA A 228 -9.30 -10.38 -9.75
C ALA A 228 -8.35 -10.28 -10.94
N GLN A 229 -8.05 -9.05 -11.40
CA GLN A 229 -7.04 -8.78 -12.42
C GLN A 229 -5.65 -9.24 -11.97
N ALA A 230 -5.29 -8.97 -10.69
CA ALA A 230 -4.02 -9.42 -10.13
C ALA A 230 -3.91 -10.96 -10.17
N ARG A 231 -4.96 -11.69 -9.75
CA ARG A 231 -5.00 -13.16 -9.81
C ARG A 231 -4.84 -13.68 -11.22
N GLU A 232 -5.50 -13.05 -12.20
CA GLU A 232 -5.39 -13.46 -13.59
C GLU A 232 -3.99 -13.22 -14.16
N VAL A 233 -3.35 -12.10 -13.83
CA VAL A 233 -1.96 -11.80 -14.18
C VAL A 233 -1.01 -12.86 -13.61
N ILE A 234 -1.18 -13.21 -12.33
CA ILE A 234 -0.32 -14.20 -11.66
C ILE A 234 -0.53 -15.61 -12.23
N LYS A 235 -1.77 -16.01 -12.56
CA LYS A 235 -2.05 -17.29 -13.25
C LYS A 235 -1.32 -17.43 -14.58
N GLN A 236 -1.03 -16.31 -15.24
CA GLN A 236 -0.19 -16.28 -16.44
C GLN A 236 1.30 -16.36 -16.13
N GLY A 237 1.70 -16.48 -14.87
CA GLY A 237 3.08 -16.52 -14.40
C GLY A 237 3.74 -15.14 -14.30
N LYS A 238 3.00 -14.05 -14.50
CA LYS A 238 3.50 -12.67 -14.53
C LYS A 238 3.52 -12.05 -13.12
N LEU A 239 4.15 -10.88 -13.01
CA LEU A 239 4.18 -10.06 -11.82
C LEU A 239 3.00 -9.08 -11.82
N ALA A 240 2.17 -9.14 -10.79
CA ALA A 240 1.14 -8.14 -10.52
C ALA A 240 1.77 -6.98 -9.74
N VAL A 241 1.62 -5.76 -10.25
CA VAL A 241 2.15 -4.53 -9.64
C VAL A 241 0.98 -3.68 -9.17
N VAL A 242 0.94 -3.40 -7.89
CA VAL A 242 -0.06 -2.55 -7.24
C VAL A 242 0.57 -1.18 -6.98
N LEU A 243 -0.16 -0.11 -7.19
CA LEU A 243 0.29 1.23 -6.82
C LEU A 243 -0.21 1.55 -5.41
N GLY A 244 0.71 1.92 -4.53
CA GLY A 244 0.49 2.51 -3.23
C GLY A 244 0.99 3.96 -3.17
N VAL A 245 0.77 4.64 -2.04
CA VAL A 245 1.28 6.01 -1.80
C VAL A 245 1.78 6.13 -0.38
N GLU A 246 3.02 6.58 -0.23
CA GLU A 246 3.62 6.93 1.04
C GLU A 246 4.12 8.38 1.03
N THR A 247 3.39 9.28 1.65
CA THR A 247 3.75 10.70 1.75
C THR A 247 3.46 11.26 3.14
N SER A 248 4.18 12.32 3.50
CA SER A 248 3.97 12.98 4.80
C SER A 248 2.79 13.95 4.80
N GLU A 249 2.43 14.49 3.64
CA GLU A 249 1.42 15.54 3.51
C GLU A 249 0.45 15.24 2.35
N PRO A 250 -0.24 14.08 2.33
CA PRO A 250 -1.13 13.71 1.23
C PRO A 250 -2.21 14.78 1.05
N PHE A 251 -2.55 15.11 -0.22
CA PHE A 251 -3.56 16.10 -0.60
C PHE A 251 -3.26 17.53 -0.14
N GLY A 252 -2.00 17.82 0.25
CA GLY A 252 -1.64 19.08 0.89
C GLY A 252 -2.16 19.19 2.32
N CYS A 253 -2.52 18.08 2.96
CA CYS A 253 -3.01 18.02 4.33
C CYS A 253 -1.90 18.24 5.36
N LYS A 254 -1.09 19.26 5.13
CA LYS A 254 -0.13 19.79 6.05
C LYS A 254 -0.82 20.43 7.26
N GLN A 255 -0.12 20.47 8.37
CA GLN A 255 -0.53 21.21 9.53
C GLN A 255 0.53 22.25 9.88
N ILE A 256 0.14 23.46 10.24
CA ILE A 256 1.03 24.53 10.69
C ILE A 256 0.47 25.09 11.99
N LEU A 257 1.25 24.99 13.08
CA LEU A 257 0.83 25.43 14.42
C LEU A 257 -0.58 24.91 14.79
N ASP A 258 -0.80 23.62 14.57
CA ASP A 258 -2.05 22.90 14.82
C ASP A 258 -3.25 23.30 13.92
N ILE A 259 -3.01 24.09 12.88
CA ILE A 259 -4.03 24.49 11.90
C ILE A 259 -3.89 23.67 10.64
N ALA A 260 -4.91 22.89 10.30
CA ALA A 260 -4.98 22.13 9.05
C ALA A 260 -4.93 23.05 7.83
N GLN A 261 -4.15 22.66 6.83
CA GLN A 261 -4.01 23.38 5.56
C GLN A 261 -4.84 22.77 4.43
N CYS A 262 -5.66 21.77 4.71
CA CYS A 262 -6.57 21.15 3.77
C CYS A 262 -8.00 21.08 4.33
N SER A 263 -8.94 20.77 3.46
CA SER A 263 -10.35 20.59 3.75
C SER A 263 -10.84 19.20 3.35
N LYS A 264 -12.08 18.84 3.72
CA LYS A 264 -12.74 17.60 3.27
C LYS A 264 -12.84 17.53 1.73
N GLU A 265 -13.00 18.68 1.07
CA GLU A 265 -13.06 18.74 -0.40
C GLU A 265 -11.71 18.41 -1.03
N ASP A 266 -10.59 18.85 -0.42
CA ASP A 266 -9.25 18.52 -0.89
C ASP A 266 -8.97 17.03 -0.72
N ILE A 267 -9.41 16.43 0.38
CA ILE A 267 -9.32 14.98 0.63
C ILE A 267 -10.13 14.19 -0.40
N ASP A 268 -11.39 14.57 -0.67
CA ASP A 268 -12.21 13.88 -1.68
C ASP A 268 -11.59 13.94 -3.06
N LYS A 269 -11.13 15.12 -3.49
CA LYS A 269 -10.46 15.32 -4.79
C LYS A 269 -9.17 14.50 -4.88
N GLY A 270 -8.37 14.51 -3.80
CA GLY A 270 -7.12 13.77 -3.76
C GLY A 270 -7.33 12.26 -3.80
N LEU A 271 -8.30 11.73 -3.06
CA LEU A 271 -8.64 10.31 -3.08
C LEU A 271 -9.19 9.87 -4.45
N ASP A 272 -10.05 10.69 -5.09
CA ASP A 272 -10.54 10.42 -6.44
C ASP A 272 -9.39 10.40 -7.45
N GLU A 273 -8.49 11.38 -7.37
CA GLU A 273 -7.31 11.45 -8.23
C GLU A 273 -6.40 10.23 -8.06
N LEU A 274 -6.06 9.83 -6.83
CA LEU A 274 -5.23 8.66 -6.58
C LEU A 274 -5.89 7.37 -7.11
N TYR A 275 -7.19 7.23 -6.89
CA TYR A 275 -7.95 6.09 -7.39
C TYR A 275 -7.93 6.00 -8.92
N ASP A 276 -8.08 7.14 -9.60
CA ASP A 276 -8.04 7.26 -11.07
C ASP A 276 -6.63 7.00 -11.63
N LEU A 277 -5.57 7.34 -10.89
CA LEU A 277 -4.18 6.97 -11.21
C LEU A 277 -3.90 5.47 -11.06
N GLY A 278 -4.79 4.72 -10.44
CA GLY A 278 -4.64 3.28 -10.20
C GLY A 278 -4.13 2.92 -8.81
N VAL A 279 -4.00 3.87 -7.89
CA VAL A 279 -3.59 3.62 -6.50
C VAL A 279 -4.68 2.85 -5.76
N ARG A 280 -4.27 1.84 -4.97
CA ARG A 280 -5.21 0.97 -4.22
C ARG A 280 -4.88 0.83 -2.74
N SER A 281 -3.70 1.30 -2.31
CA SER A 281 -3.35 1.45 -0.90
C SER A 281 -2.70 2.80 -0.64
N MET A 282 -2.73 3.29 0.58
CA MET A 282 -1.99 4.47 0.96
C MET A 282 -1.82 4.61 2.47
N PHE A 283 -0.78 5.36 2.86
CA PHE A 283 -0.56 5.91 4.18
C PHE A 283 -1.28 7.25 4.34
N LEU A 284 -1.75 7.57 5.54
CA LEU A 284 -2.31 8.90 5.83
C LEU A 284 -1.27 9.87 6.42
N CYS A 285 -0.22 9.35 7.00
CA CYS A 285 0.94 10.10 7.50
C CYS A 285 2.19 9.21 7.48
N HIS A 286 3.37 9.82 7.37
CA HIS A 286 4.64 9.08 7.25
C HIS A 286 5.64 9.54 8.31
N LYS A 287 6.36 10.64 8.12
CA LYS A 287 7.43 11.08 9.04
C LYS A 287 7.03 12.25 9.96
N PHE A 288 5.96 12.96 9.66
CA PHE A 288 5.51 14.12 10.43
C PHE A 288 4.04 14.02 10.75
N ASP A 289 3.67 14.52 11.95
CA ASP A 289 2.28 14.79 12.25
C ASP A 289 1.71 15.74 11.20
N ASN A 290 0.54 15.41 10.70
CA ASN A 290 -0.12 16.21 9.69
C ASN A 290 -1.58 16.51 10.06
N ALA A 291 -2.36 17.07 9.13
CA ALA A 291 -3.76 17.39 9.39
C ALA A 291 -4.67 16.15 9.50
N LEU A 292 -4.18 14.94 9.19
CA LEU A 292 -4.95 13.70 9.23
C LEU A 292 -4.62 12.84 10.45
N CYS A 293 -3.32 12.68 10.80
CA CYS A 293 -2.90 11.80 11.88
C CYS A 293 -1.57 12.21 12.55
N GLY A 294 -1.37 11.68 13.75
CA GLY A 294 -0.08 11.64 14.41
C GLY A 294 0.73 10.44 13.97
N VAL A 295 2.06 10.61 13.90
CA VAL A 295 2.99 9.56 13.45
C VAL A 295 3.60 8.78 14.60
N ARG A 296 4.02 7.54 14.32
CA ARG A 296 4.94 6.78 15.14
C ARG A 296 6.34 7.38 15.02
N PHE A 297 7.02 7.55 16.15
CA PHE A 297 8.33 8.18 16.18
C PHE A 297 9.41 7.32 15.52
N ASP A 298 10.41 7.96 14.93
CA ASP A 298 11.67 7.31 14.58
C ASP A 298 12.55 7.22 15.84
N GLU A 299 13.48 6.25 15.86
CA GLU A 299 14.24 5.91 17.07
C GLU A 299 15.54 6.70 17.20
N HIS A 300 15.99 6.90 18.44
CA HIS A 300 17.32 7.37 18.79
C HIS A 300 17.75 8.66 18.06
N GLY A 301 18.96 8.69 17.49
CA GLY A 301 19.52 9.86 16.80
C GLY A 301 18.73 10.24 15.56
N LEU A 302 18.21 9.26 14.79
CA LEU A 302 17.33 9.51 13.66
C LEU A 302 16.02 10.15 14.14
N GLY A 303 15.44 9.65 15.24
CA GLY A 303 14.24 10.23 15.86
C GLY A 303 14.45 11.71 16.21
N THR A 304 15.62 12.07 16.74
CA THR A 304 15.95 13.48 17.02
C THR A 304 15.98 14.31 15.73
N ALA A 305 16.64 13.82 14.68
CA ALA A 305 16.73 14.53 13.40
C ALA A 305 15.35 14.68 12.72
N ILE A 306 14.52 13.64 12.74
CA ILE A 306 13.15 13.70 12.20
C ILE A 306 12.27 14.63 13.02
N ASN A 307 12.45 14.70 14.36
CA ASN A 307 11.69 15.65 15.20
C ASN A 307 12.07 17.12 14.93
N VAL A 308 13.33 17.39 14.54
CA VAL A 308 13.69 18.70 14.01
C VAL A 308 12.97 18.97 12.68
N GLY A 309 12.90 17.98 11.79
CA GLY A 309 12.11 18.05 10.55
C GLY A 309 10.60 18.28 10.85
N GLN A 310 10.05 17.62 11.85
CA GLN A 310 8.70 17.86 12.36
C GLN A 310 8.50 19.34 12.71
N PHE A 311 9.41 19.92 13.50
CA PHE A 311 9.34 21.33 13.86
C PHE A 311 9.43 22.25 12.65
N LEU A 312 10.34 21.97 11.73
CA LEU A 312 10.50 22.79 10.51
C LEU A 312 9.27 22.67 9.58
N SER A 313 8.60 21.51 9.55
CA SER A 313 7.39 21.31 8.75
C SER A 313 6.16 21.94 9.40
N THR A 314 5.95 21.74 10.70
CA THR A 314 4.68 22.03 11.39
C THR A 314 4.74 23.25 12.33
N GLY A 315 5.94 23.71 12.69
CA GLY A 315 6.17 24.73 13.74
C GLY A 315 6.09 24.19 15.16
N THR A 316 5.94 22.86 15.35
CA THR A 316 5.86 22.20 16.67
C THR A 316 6.68 20.93 16.68
N PHE A 317 7.40 20.67 17.78
CA PHE A 317 7.99 19.37 18.04
C PHE A 317 6.92 18.35 18.41
N TRP A 318 7.24 17.08 18.28
CA TRP A 318 6.38 15.99 18.76
C TRP A 318 6.07 16.17 20.25
N GLN A 319 4.86 15.84 20.62
CA GLN A 319 4.42 15.82 22.00
C GLN A 319 4.16 14.39 22.42
N THR A 320 4.70 14.00 23.59
CA THR A 320 4.64 12.62 24.06
C THR A 320 3.81 12.49 25.33
N GLU A 321 3.20 11.32 25.51
CA GLU A 321 2.52 10.91 26.72
C GLU A 321 2.89 9.46 27.08
N LYS A 322 2.58 9.04 28.33
CA LYS A 322 2.73 7.64 28.72
C LYS A 322 1.70 6.79 28.00
N CYS A 323 2.18 5.68 27.41
CA CYS A 323 1.31 4.75 26.72
C CYS A 323 0.30 4.10 27.67
N LYS A 324 -0.94 3.89 27.20
CA LYS A 324 -2.04 3.35 28.00
C LYS A 324 -2.21 1.83 27.88
N GLY A 325 -1.55 1.21 26.92
CA GLY A 325 -1.63 -0.21 26.60
C GLY A 325 -0.26 -0.86 26.43
N PRO A 326 -0.23 -2.10 25.94
CA PRO A 326 1.03 -2.76 25.58
C PRO A 326 1.68 -2.16 24.33
N GLN A 327 0.89 -1.46 23.50
CA GLN A 327 1.37 -0.82 22.28
C GLN A 327 2.14 0.46 22.63
N LYS A 328 3.21 0.71 21.87
CA LYS A 328 4.08 1.86 22.06
C LYS A 328 4.52 2.44 20.74
N ASP A 329 4.67 3.75 20.68
CA ASP A 329 5.51 4.37 19.66
C ASP A 329 6.99 4.18 20.05
N ASN A 330 7.89 4.40 19.09
CA ASN A 330 9.31 4.19 19.35
C ASN A 330 9.86 5.27 20.30
N PRO A 331 10.94 4.98 21.07
CA PRO A 331 11.56 5.97 21.92
C PRO A 331 12.29 7.03 21.09
N ILE A 332 11.96 8.28 21.28
CA ILE A 332 12.72 9.40 20.70
C ILE A 332 14.04 9.53 21.48
N GLY A 333 15.16 9.62 20.75
CA GLY A 333 16.47 9.87 21.36
C GLY A 333 16.53 11.24 22.04
N GLY A 334 17.46 11.41 22.99
CA GLY A 334 17.76 12.70 23.61
C GLY A 334 18.29 13.71 22.58
N ALA A 335 18.19 15.01 22.90
CA ALA A 335 18.72 16.08 22.07
C ALA A 335 20.20 15.86 21.72
N SER A 336 20.56 15.95 20.44
CA SER A 336 21.96 16.05 20.05
C SER A 336 22.33 17.53 19.94
N THR A 337 23.46 17.89 20.59
CA THR A 337 24.00 19.28 20.53
C THR A 337 24.33 19.72 19.10
N GLU A 338 24.45 18.81 18.15
CA GLU A 338 24.68 19.10 16.73
C GLU A 338 23.39 19.56 16.04
N ALA A 339 22.24 18.94 16.33
CA ALA A 339 20.95 19.35 15.77
C ALA A 339 20.49 20.74 16.28
N GLU A 340 20.92 21.16 17.47
CA GLU A 340 20.59 22.48 18.00
C GLU A 340 21.27 23.63 17.24
N GLN A 341 22.40 23.37 16.58
CA GLN A 341 23.17 24.42 15.88
C GLN A 341 22.49 24.87 14.58
N ASP A 342 21.68 24.01 13.98
CA ASP A 342 20.99 24.30 12.72
C ASP A 342 19.58 24.87 12.91
N LEU A 343 19.14 24.99 14.16
CA LEU A 343 17.83 25.55 14.49
C LEU A 343 17.88 27.09 14.62
N PRO A 344 16.75 27.78 14.42
CA PRO A 344 16.65 29.21 14.68
C PRO A 344 17.13 29.55 16.10
N ALA A 345 17.89 30.63 16.25
CA ALA A 345 18.45 31.03 17.53
C ALA A 345 17.37 31.13 18.62
N GLY A 346 17.56 30.41 19.71
CA GLY A 346 16.61 30.34 20.81
C GLY A 346 15.58 29.21 20.72
N THR A 347 15.70 28.31 19.75
CA THR A 347 14.92 27.06 19.71
C THR A 347 15.62 26.04 20.60
N GLU A 348 14.91 25.54 21.61
CA GLU A 348 15.37 24.43 22.44
C GLU A 348 14.76 23.15 21.94
N VAL A 349 15.58 22.09 21.74
CA VAL A 349 15.08 20.74 21.40
C VAL A 349 14.51 20.12 22.66
N PRO A 350 13.27 19.60 22.65
CA PRO A 350 12.68 19.02 23.84
C PRO A 350 13.45 17.78 24.32
N GLU A 351 13.63 17.67 25.64
CA GLU A 351 13.99 16.40 26.27
C GLU A 351 12.73 15.59 26.54
N TYR A 352 12.74 14.31 26.18
CA TYR A 352 11.61 13.41 26.37
C TYR A 352 11.85 12.44 27.52
N ASP A 353 10.80 12.25 28.35
CA ASP A 353 10.81 11.22 29.38
C ASP A 353 10.86 9.83 28.70
N ALA A 354 11.83 9.01 29.09
CA ALA A 354 12.01 7.67 28.55
C ALA A 354 10.77 6.76 28.70
N ASP A 355 9.87 7.07 29.65
CA ASP A 355 8.60 6.36 29.83
C ASP A 355 7.45 6.92 28.99
N ALA A 356 7.60 8.11 28.40
CA ALA A 356 6.57 8.77 27.60
C ALA A 356 6.77 8.49 26.11
N GLN A 357 6.48 7.27 25.69
CA GLN A 357 6.78 6.75 24.36
C GLN A 357 5.55 6.73 23.42
N CYS A 358 4.49 7.48 23.71
CA CYS A 358 3.34 7.57 22.85
C CYS A 358 3.09 8.99 22.38
N ASN A 359 2.85 9.17 21.07
CA ASN A 359 2.41 10.41 20.49
C ASN A 359 1.03 10.80 21.08
N VAL A 360 0.88 12.04 21.55
CA VAL A 360 -0.41 12.54 22.01
C VAL A 360 -1.45 12.62 20.89
N ARG A 361 -0.98 12.66 19.63
CA ARG A 361 -1.83 12.74 18.45
C ARG A 361 -2.28 11.37 17.99
N GLY A 362 -3.57 11.28 17.66
CA GLY A 362 -4.19 10.17 16.94
C GLY A 362 -4.69 10.64 15.58
N LEU A 363 -5.79 10.04 15.10
CA LEU A 363 -6.56 10.57 13.98
C LEU A 363 -7.19 11.91 14.38
N THR A 364 -7.25 12.83 13.42
CA THR A 364 -8.07 14.04 13.52
C THR A 364 -9.44 13.80 12.88
N ASP A 365 -10.37 14.75 13.00
CA ASP A 365 -11.66 14.70 12.29
C ASP A 365 -11.47 14.58 10.76
N LEU A 366 -10.41 15.20 10.21
CA LEU A 366 -10.07 15.07 8.80
C LEU A 366 -9.46 13.70 8.49
N GLY A 367 -8.71 13.13 9.42
CA GLY A 367 -8.18 11.77 9.32
C GLY A 367 -9.28 10.72 9.31
N GLU A 368 -10.24 10.82 10.22
CA GLU A 368 -11.42 9.94 10.23
C GLU A 368 -12.22 10.06 8.91
N TYR A 369 -12.39 11.28 8.41
CA TYR A 369 -13.03 11.52 7.12
C TYR A 369 -12.26 10.87 5.95
N ALA A 370 -10.93 10.96 5.95
CA ALA A 370 -10.08 10.32 4.94
C ALA A 370 -10.20 8.79 5.00
N VAL A 371 -10.18 8.19 6.22
CA VAL A 371 -10.39 6.74 6.42
C VAL A 371 -11.76 6.30 5.85
N GLN A 372 -12.83 7.05 6.13
CA GLN A 372 -14.16 6.78 5.57
C GLN A 372 -14.17 6.91 4.03
N GLY A 373 -13.46 7.90 3.50
CA GLY A 373 -13.28 8.11 2.06
C GLY A 373 -12.58 6.95 1.37
N MET A 374 -11.53 6.39 2.02
CA MET A 374 -10.82 5.19 1.53
C MET A 374 -11.72 3.95 1.56
N MET A 375 -12.42 3.70 2.67
CA MET A 375 -13.39 2.58 2.77
C MET A 375 -14.45 2.65 1.68
N LYS A 376 -15.00 3.84 1.41
CA LYS A 376 -15.98 4.07 0.35
C LYS A 376 -15.44 3.71 -1.04
N ARG A 377 -14.15 3.97 -1.29
CA ARG A 377 -13.45 3.63 -2.53
C ARG A 377 -12.84 2.25 -2.53
N LYS A 378 -12.99 1.48 -1.42
CA LYS A 378 -12.45 0.14 -1.27
C LYS A 378 -10.93 0.09 -1.38
N MET A 379 -10.27 1.15 -0.97
CA MET A 379 -8.82 1.26 -0.89
C MET A 379 -8.33 0.68 0.43
N MET A 380 -7.20 0.01 0.40
CA MET A 380 -6.55 -0.49 1.60
C MET A 380 -5.78 0.64 2.29
N LEU A 381 -5.81 0.65 3.63
CA LEU A 381 -5.08 1.62 4.43
C LEU A 381 -3.86 0.94 5.06
N GLU A 382 -2.70 1.55 4.88
CA GLU A 382 -1.44 1.14 5.47
C GLU A 382 -1.24 1.86 6.79
N ILE A 383 -1.15 1.07 7.89
CA ILE A 383 -1.10 1.61 9.25
C ILE A 383 0.31 1.82 9.79
N ASP A 384 1.30 1.40 9.03
CA ASP A 384 2.70 1.69 9.35
C ASP A 384 2.91 3.21 9.41
N HIS A 385 3.85 3.67 10.21
CA HIS A 385 4.11 5.07 10.53
C HIS A 385 3.01 5.82 11.29
N MET A 386 1.81 5.29 11.44
CA MET A 386 0.79 5.90 12.28
C MET A 386 1.13 5.71 13.76
N SER A 387 0.88 6.75 14.59
CA SER A 387 0.99 6.61 16.04
C SER A 387 0.13 5.46 16.55
N VAL A 388 0.52 4.84 17.66
CA VAL A 388 -0.30 3.77 18.26
C VAL A 388 -1.72 4.23 18.57
N LYS A 389 -1.90 5.52 18.86
CA LYS A 389 -3.22 6.12 19.08
C LYS A 389 -4.03 6.18 17.78
N ALA A 390 -3.42 6.66 16.68
CA ALA A 390 -4.07 6.73 15.37
C ALA A 390 -4.39 5.33 14.85
N THR A 391 -3.44 4.38 14.94
CA THR A 391 -3.65 2.98 14.58
C THR A 391 -4.81 2.36 15.34
N GLY A 392 -4.89 2.57 16.66
CA GLY A 392 -6.01 2.09 17.48
C GLY A 392 -7.36 2.61 16.97
N GLN A 393 -7.45 3.90 16.68
CA GLN A 393 -8.68 4.52 16.16
C GLN A 393 -9.06 3.99 14.76
N VAL A 394 -8.09 3.79 13.85
CA VAL A 394 -8.35 3.16 12.54
C VAL A 394 -8.90 1.75 12.72
N LEU A 395 -8.27 0.94 13.58
CA LEU A 395 -8.73 -0.43 13.82
C LEU A 395 -10.13 -0.45 14.45
N ASP A 396 -10.45 0.47 15.37
CA ASP A 396 -11.79 0.63 15.93
C ASP A 396 -12.82 0.96 14.85
N MET A 397 -12.50 1.87 13.92
CA MET A 397 -13.37 2.21 12.78
C MET A 397 -13.57 1.02 11.86
N PHE A 398 -12.50 0.27 11.57
CA PHE A 398 -12.55 -0.89 10.68
C PHE A 398 -13.32 -2.06 11.31
N GLU A 399 -13.16 -2.29 12.62
CA GLU A 399 -13.94 -3.27 13.36
C GLU A 399 -15.44 -2.89 13.37
N ALA A 400 -15.76 -1.63 13.63
CA ALA A 400 -17.14 -1.14 13.60
C ALA A 400 -17.77 -1.28 12.21
N ALA A 401 -17.00 -1.07 11.15
CA ALA A 401 -17.44 -1.25 9.77
C ALA A 401 -17.31 -2.70 9.27
N SER A 402 -16.62 -3.59 9.99
CA SER A 402 -16.15 -4.90 9.50
C SER A 402 -15.37 -4.81 8.20
N TYR A 403 -14.53 -3.77 8.09
CA TYR A 403 -13.73 -3.50 6.89
C TYR A 403 -12.37 -4.20 6.97
N PRO A 404 -12.03 -5.10 6.04
CA PRO A 404 -10.79 -5.89 6.11
C PRO A 404 -9.56 -5.19 5.53
N GLY A 405 -9.71 -4.02 4.91
CA GLY A 405 -8.69 -3.34 4.11
C GLY A 405 -7.57 -2.69 4.92
N VAL A 406 -6.98 -3.40 5.88
CA VAL A 406 -5.85 -2.93 6.69
C VAL A 406 -4.58 -3.68 6.33
N LEU A 407 -3.49 -2.94 6.13
CA LEU A 407 -2.15 -3.46 5.83
C LEU A 407 -1.14 -2.93 6.84
N SER A 408 -0.17 -3.77 7.20
CA SER A 408 1.16 -3.37 7.64
C SER A 408 2.12 -3.90 6.59
N SER A 409 2.75 -3.02 5.82
CA SER A 409 3.49 -3.38 4.62
C SER A 409 4.99 -3.56 4.85
N HIS A 410 5.53 -3.03 5.98
CA HIS A 410 6.94 -3.13 6.35
C HIS A 410 7.19 -3.09 7.88
N SER A 411 6.23 -3.57 8.69
CA SER A 411 6.33 -3.69 10.16
C SER A 411 6.68 -2.40 10.91
N TRP A 412 6.29 -1.24 10.41
CA TRP A 412 6.46 0.02 11.15
C TRP A 412 5.29 0.33 12.10
N MET A 413 4.42 -0.67 12.33
CA MET A 413 3.42 -0.66 13.40
C MET A 413 3.99 -1.30 14.68
N ASP A 414 3.35 -1.09 15.83
CA ASP A 414 3.64 -1.90 17.02
C ASP A 414 3.10 -3.34 16.83
N LEU A 415 3.95 -4.34 17.02
CA LEU A 415 3.61 -5.76 16.76
C LEU A 415 2.44 -6.29 17.61
N ASN A 416 2.10 -5.61 18.74
CA ASN A 416 0.91 -5.97 19.52
C ASN A 416 -0.42 -5.66 18.79
N TRP A 417 -0.39 -5.01 17.62
CA TRP A 417 -1.54 -4.85 16.74
C TRP A 417 -1.78 -6.04 15.81
N THR A 418 -0.79 -6.92 15.61
CA THR A 418 -0.84 -8.02 14.61
C THR A 418 -2.11 -8.86 14.72
N GLU A 419 -2.52 -9.24 15.92
CA GLU A 419 -3.71 -10.06 16.10
C GLU A 419 -5.00 -9.33 15.67
N ARG A 420 -5.11 -8.02 15.96
CA ARG A 420 -6.27 -7.22 15.51
C ARG A 420 -6.29 -7.09 13.99
N VAL A 421 -5.15 -6.87 13.35
CA VAL A 421 -5.02 -6.81 11.89
C VAL A 421 -5.51 -8.11 11.26
N TYR A 422 -5.00 -9.26 11.72
CA TYR A 422 -5.42 -10.56 11.18
C TYR A 422 -6.89 -10.88 11.48
N SER A 423 -7.41 -10.51 12.64
CA SER A 423 -8.81 -10.74 12.99
C SER A 423 -9.81 -9.99 12.10
N LEU A 424 -9.39 -8.88 11.53
CA LEU A 424 -10.14 -8.12 10.52
C LEU A 424 -10.04 -8.71 9.12
N GLY A 425 -9.11 -9.64 8.88
CA GLY A 425 -8.76 -10.14 7.55
C GLY A 425 -7.71 -9.30 6.83
N GLY A 426 -6.96 -8.49 7.59
CA GLY A 426 -5.85 -7.68 7.10
C GLY A 426 -4.59 -8.49 6.85
N PHE A 427 -3.57 -7.84 6.29
CA PHE A 427 -2.30 -8.44 5.92
C PHE A 427 -1.12 -7.76 6.62
N VAL A 428 -0.11 -8.56 6.98
CA VAL A 428 1.14 -8.07 7.60
C VAL A 428 2.33 -8.58 6.82
N ALA A 429 3.20 -7.65 6.46
CA ALA A 429 4.52 -7.90 5.91
C ALA A 429 5.57 -7.27 6.82
N GLN A 430 6.69 -7.95 6.96
CA GLN A 430 7.82 -7.50 7.77
C GLN A 430 8.81 -6.69 6.92
N TYR A 431 9.50 -5.72 7.52
CA TYR A 431 10.64 -5.07 6.89
C TYR A 431 11.71 -6.10 6.50
N MET A 432 12.34 -5.90 5.36
CA MET A 432 13.41 -6.78 4.85
C MET A 432 14.69 -6.64 5.68
N HIS A 433 14.68 -7.17 6.91
CA HIS A 433 15.85 -7.26 7.78
C HIS A 433 16.79 -8.40 7.40
N GLY A 434 17.94 -8.48 8.06
CA GLY A 434 18.83 -9.64 7.99
C GLY A 434 18.07 -10.95 8.31
N SER A 435 18.44 -12.04 7.65
CA SER A 435 17.71 -13.31 7.69
C SER A 435 17.53 -13.90 9.10
N GLU A 436 18.43 -13.60 10.04
CA GLU A 436 18.31 -14.02 11.43
C GLU A 436 17.20 -13.28 12.17
N GLU A 437 17.16 -11.96 12.04
CA GLU A 437 16.16 -11.10 12.66
C GLU A 437 14.78 -11.33 12.04
N PHE A 438 14.71 -11.34 10.72
CA PHE A 438 13.46 -11.64 9.99
C PHE A 438 12.86 -12.97 10.40
N SER A 439 13.69 -14.03 10.45
CA SER A 439 13.23 -15.36 10.85
C SER A 439 12.80 -15.43 12.31
N ALA A 440 13.42 -14.65 13.20
CA ALA A 440 13.01 -14.57 14.61
C ALA A 440 11.64 -13.91 14.76
N GLU A 441 11.38 -12.83 14.04
CA GLU A 441 10.07 -12.16 14.04
C GLU A 441 8.99 -13.03 13.39
N ALA A 442 9.28 -13.64 12.25
CA ALA A 442 8.37 -14.59 11.60
C ALA A 442 7.94 -15.70 12.57
N LYS A 443 8.85 -16.25 13.38
CA LYS A 443 8.53 -17.26 14.39
C LYS A 443 7.66 -16.72 15.54
N ARG A 444 7.82 -15.46 15.94
CA ARG A 444 6.99 -14.86 17.01
C ARG A 444 5.52 -14.75 16.60
N THR A 445 5.24 -14.56 15.33
CA THR A 445 3.90 -14.37 14.78
C THR A 445 3.30 -15.64 14.16
N ASP A 446 4.02 -16.76 14.11
CA ASP A 446 3.61 -18.01 13.47
C ASP A 446 2.28 -18.56 14.00
N ALA A 447 2.10 -18.57 15.33
CA ALA A 447 0.86 -19.02 15.94
C ALA A 447 -0.36 -18.19 15.51
N LEU A 448 -0.19 -16.90 15.27
CA LEU A 448 -1.26 -16.02 14.77
C LEU A 448 -1.55 -16.31 13.30
N ARG A 449 -0.50 -16.47 12.46
CA ARG A 449 -0.70 -16.85 11.05
C ARG A 449 -1.41 -18.19 10.91
N THR A 450 -1.02 -19.18 11.70
CA THR A 450 -1.71 -20.47 11.77
C THR A 450 -3.17 -20.33 12.20
N LYS A 451 -3.45 -19.50 13.23
CA LYS A 451 -4.81 -19.26 13.75
C LYS A 451 -5.75 -18.66 12.71
N TYR A 452 -5.24 -17.74 11.90
CA TYR A 452 -6.03 -17.00 10.92
C TYR A 452 -5.86 -17.52 9.48
N ASP A 453 -5.08 -18.59 9.28
CA ASP A 453 -4.75 -19.20 7.98
C ASP A 453 -4.25 -18.19 6.94
N VAL A 454 -3.27 -17.38 7.34
CA VAL A 454 -2.68 -16.35 6.50
C VAL A 454 -1.20 -16.63 6.24
N GLY A 455 -0.71 -16.25 5.07
CA GLY A 455 0.71 -16.21 4.74
C GLY A 455 1.39 -14.97 5.29
N TYR A 456 2.65 -14.80 4.93
CA TYR A 456 3.49 -13.70 5.39
C TYR A 456 4.06 -12.93 4.18
N GLY A 457 4.32 -11.64 4.35
CA GLY A 457 4.97 -10.82 3.34
C GLY A 457 6.27 -10.21 3.83
N PHE A 458 6.94 -9.51 2.95
CA PHE A 458 8.02 -8.59 3.29
C PHE A 458 7.81 -7.26 2.56
N GLY A 459 8.35 -6.19 3.13
CA GLY A 459 8.52 -4.91 2.47
C GLY A 459 10.01 -4.65 2.30
N THR A 460 10.45 -4.50 1.07
CA THR A 460 11.88 -4.28 0.80
C THR A 460 12.31 -2.87 1.12
N ASP A 461 11.42 -1.90 0.97
CA ASP A 461 11.71 -0.48 1.12
C ASP A 461 12.92 0.00 0.28
N PHE A 462 13.24 -0.70 -0.83
CA PHE A 462 14.33 -0.27 -1.70
C PHE A 462 14.08 1.14 -2.22
N ASN A 463 15.06 2.00 -2.01
CA ASN A 463 15.04 3.43 -2.31
C ASN A 463 14.13 4.29 -1.39
N GLY A 464 13.69 3.76 -0.25
CA GLY A 464 12.95 4.48 0.80
C GLY A 464 13.83 5.14 1.87
N ILE A 465 15.15 5.19 1.65
CA ILE A 465 16.14 5.78 2.57
C ILE A 465 16.28 4.93 3.86
N GLY A 466 16.28 3.60 3.72
CA GLY A 466 16.55 2.62 4.77
C GLY A 466 17.64 1.63 4.36
N ASP A 467 18.32 1.03 5.35
CA ASP A 467 19.32 -0.01 5.13
C ASP A 467 18.67 -1.34 4.77
N HIS A 468 19.38 -2.14 4.00
CA HIS A 468 18.97 -3.49 3.59
C HIS A 468 19.83 -4.55 4.29
N PRO A 469 19.48 -5.86 4.17
CA PRO A 469 20.22 -6.93 4.80
C PRO A 469 21.70 -6.89 4.48
N ALA A 470 22.52 -6.65 5.49
CA ALA A 470 23.97 -6.79 5.42
C ALA A 470 24.36 -8.26 5.17
N PRO A 471 25.53 -8.53 4.57
CA PRO A 471 26.02 -9.88 4.38
C PRO A 471 26.33 -10.56 5.72
N ARG A 472 25.88 -11.82 5.92
CA ARG A 472 26.30 -12.62 7.09
C ARG A 472 27.77 -13.06 7.02
N GLY A 473 28.42 -12.86 5.89
CA GLY A 473 29.81 -13.21 5.63
C GLY A 473 30.00 -14.61 5.03
N ALA A 474 30.97 -14.72 4.15
CA ALA A 474 31.28 -15.98 3.47
C ALA A 474 31.78 -17.12 4.42
N ASN A 475 32.19 -16.77 5.64
CA ASN A 475 32.70 -17.72 6.64
C ASN A 475 31.63 -18.21 7.62
N THR A 476 30.35 -17.85 7.41
CA THR A 476 29.24 -18.40 8.21
C THR A 476 29.12 -19.93 8.00
N SER A 477 28.53 -20.65 8.94
CA SER A 477 28.38 -22.11 8.88
C SER A 477 27.54 -22.62 7.72
N ASN A 478 26.62 -21.77 7.21
CA ASN A 478 25.66 -22.08 6.15
C ASN A 478 25.53 -20.93 5.16
N PRO A 479 26.57 -20.58 4.38
CA PRO A 479 26.47 -19.52 3.38
C PRO A 479 25.57 -19.93 2.23
N VAL A 480 25.00 -18.95 1.52
CA VAL A 480 24.29 -19.17 0.26
C VAL A 480 25.25 -19.81 -0.75
N LYS A 481 24.82 -20.90 -1.36
CA LYS A 481 25.62 -21.65 -2.34
C LYS A 481 25.01 -21.50 -3.73
N TYR A 482 25.79 -21.02 -4.67
CA TYR A 482 25.40 -20.84 -6.04
C TYR A 482 25.84 -21.99 -6.95
N PRO A 483 25.05 -22.33 -8.01
CA PRO A 483 23.65 -21.90 -8.17
C PRO A 483 22.72 -22.66 -7.22
N PHE A 484 21.57 -22.05 -6.88
CA PHE A 484 20.53 -22.67 -6.08
C PHE A 484 19.18 -22.70 -6.84
N LYS A 485 18.19 -23.43 -6.28
CA LYS A 485 16.85 -23.51 -6.84
C LYS A 485 15.96 -22.46 -6.20
N SER A 486 15.08 -21.83 -7.03
CA SER A 486 13.99 -21.03 -6.50
C SER A 486 13.09 -21.84 -5.57
N ALA A 487 12.29 -21.17 -4.73
CA ALA A 487 11.44 -21.82 -3.73
C ALA A 487 10.47 -22.85 -4.33
N ASP A 488 10.01 -22.64 -5.56
CA ASP A 488 9.16 -23.55 -6.33
C ASP A 488 9.95 -24.66 -7.06
N GLY A 489 11.29 -24.58 -7.07
CA GLY A 489 12.19 -25.52 -7.73
C GLY A 489 12.31 -25.38 -9.26
N GLY A 490 11.51 -24.52 -9.88
CA GLY A 490 11.45 -24.36 -11.35
C GLY A 490 12.67 -23.64 -11.92
N SER A 491 13.06 -22.54 -11.32
CA SER A 491 14.19 -21.74 -11.77
C SER A 491 15.50 -22.14 -11.06
N THR A 492 16.61 -21.87 -11.73
CA THR A 492 17.96 -21.99 -11.17
C THR A 492 18.60 -20.62 -11.15
N ILE A 493 19.02 -20.18 -9.97
CA ILE A 493 19.49 -18.83 -9.67
C ILE A 493 21.00 -18.85 -9.42
N ASP A 494 21.75 -18.04 -10.16
CA ASP A 494 23.18 -17.86 -10.00
C ASP A 494 23.50 -16.44 -9.56
N LYS A 495 24.76 -16.16 -9.22
CA LYS A 495 25.24 -14.82 -8.84
C LYS A 495 24.85 -13.80 -9.91
N GLN A 496 24.31 -12.67 -9.49
CA GLN A 496 23.86 -11.62 -10.38
C GLN A 496 25.07 -10.82 -10.92
N THR A 497 25.09 -10.49 -12.21
CA THR A 497 26.14 -9.70 -12.84
C THR A 497 25.59 -8.50 -13.55
N THR A 498 26.10 -7.31 -13.22
CA THR A 498 25.81 -6.05 -13.93
C THR A 498 27.14 -5.39 -14.33
N GLY A 499 27.32 -5.20 -15.63
CA GLY A 499 28.58 -4.66 -16.12
C GLY A 499 29.77 -5.58 -15.80
N GLN A 500 30.72 -5.05 -15.06
CA GLN A 500 31.92 -5.79 -14.61
C GLN A 500 31.82 -6.31 -13.16
N ARG A 501 30.72 -5.95 -12.44
CA ARG A 501 30.50 -6.38 -11.06
C ARG A 501 29.59 -7.60 -11.01
N THR A 502 30.02 -8.61 -10.26
CA THR A 502 29.20 -9.78 -9.91
C THR A 502 28.91 -9.74 -8.41
N PHE A 503 27.62 -9.75 -8.07
CA PHE A 503 27.12 -9.68 -6.70
C PHE A 503 27.03 -11.08 -6.09
N ASP A 504 27.55 -11.21 -4.88
CA ASP A 504 27.45 -12.40 -4.04
C ASP A 504 26.80 -12.02 -2.72
N TYR A 505 25.62 -12.55 -2.42
CA TYR A 505 24.89 -12.22 -1.20
C TYR A 505 25.74 -12.39 0.08
N ASN A 506 26.67 -13.35 0.08
CA ASN A 506 27.55 -13.59 1.23
C ASN A 506 28.52 -12.44 1.51
N THR A 507 28.80 -11.59 0.53
CA THR A 507 29.76 -10.47 0.62
C THR A 507 29.13 -9.11 0.36
N ASP A 508 28.07 -9.05 -0.41
CA ASP A 508 27.39 -7.81 -0.83
C ASP A 508 26.04 -7.58 -0.12
N GLY A 509 25.50 -8.62 0.58
CA GLY A 509 24.18 -8.53 1.17
C GLY A 509 23.09 -8.29 0.12
N ALA A 510 22.01 -7.62 0.51
CA ALA A 510 20.92 -7.24 -0.40
C ALA A 510 21.21 -5.91 -1.07
N ALA A 511 22.24 -5.87 -1.93
CA ALA A 511 22.69 -4.64 -2.57
C ALA A 511 21.65 -3.97 -3.51
N HIS A 512 20.70 -4.72 -4.04
CA HIS A 512 19.62 -4.25 -4.91
C HIS A 512 18.48 -5.27 -4.97
N VAL A 513 17.30 -4.87 -5.46
CA VAL A 513 16.09 -5.70 -5.50
C VAL A 513 16.31 -7.07 -6.18
N GLY A 514 17.27 -7.17 -7.10
CA GLY A 514 17.60 -8.43 -7.73
C GLY A 514 18.21 -9.47 -6.77
N MET A 515 18.63 -9.08 -5.55
CA MET A 515 19.16 -9.98 -4.51
C MET A 515 18.06 -10.56 -3.61
N VAL A 516 16.79 -10.21 -3.83
CA VAL A 516 15.66 -10.80 -3.08
C VAL A 516 15.62 -12.31 -3.13
N PRO A 517 15.83 -13.00 -4.28
CA PRO A 517 15.87 -14.47 -4.30
C PRO A 517 16.99 -15.06 -3.44
N ASP A 518 18.13 -14.37 -3.36
CA ASP A 518 19.30 -14.77 -2.58
C ASP A 518 19.03 -14.63 -1.07
N TRP A 519 18.37 -13.55 -0.67
CA TRP A 519 17.89 -13.32 0.68
C TRP A 519 16.83 -14.36 1.10
N ILE A 520 15.89 -14.74 0.21
CA ILE A 520 14.93 -15.82 0.48
C ILE A 520 15.66 -17.16 0.70
N GLU A 521 16.70 -17.46 -0.07
CA GLU A 521 17.52 -18.65 0.15
C GLU A 521 18.26 -18.57 1.49
N ASP A 522 18.75 -17.40 1.88
CA ASP A 522 19.38 -17.19 3.17
C ASP A 522 18.39 -17.36 4.34
N ILE A 523 17.14 -16.86 4.21
CA ILE A 523 16.05 -17.14 5.16
C ILE A 523 15.81 -18.65 5.26
N ARG A 524 15.79 -19.38 4.14
CA ARG A 524 15.62 -20.84 4.15
C ARG A 524 16.72 -21.54 4.95
N LEU A 525 17.95 -21.05 4.83
CA LEU A 525 19.11 -21.60 5.54
C LEU A 525 19.10 -21.28 7.03
N VAL A 526 18.57 -20.15 7.45
CA VAL A 526 18.53 -19.65 8.84
C VAL A 526 17.20 -20.00 9.54
N GLY A 527 16.10 -19.63 8.93
CA GLY A 527 14.73 -19.75 9.47
C GLY A 527 14.11 -21.13 9.24
N GLY A 528 14.54 -21.81 8.18
CA GLY A 528 14.01 -23.09 7.73
C GLY A 528 12.95 -22.95 6.64
N GLN A 529 12.57 -24.08 6.04
CA GLN A 529 11.62 -24.12 4.92
C GLN A 529 10.23 -23.58 5.31
N GLY A 530 9.78 -23.77 6.56
CA GLY A 530 8.46 -23.30 7.01
C GLY A 530 8.28 -21.79 6.87
N VAL A 531 9.32 -20.98 7.15
CA VAL A 531 9.25 -19.52 6.97
C VAL A 531 9.11 -19.17 5.47
N VAL A 532 9.83 -19.87 4.61
CA VAL A 532 9.74 -19.68 3.14
C VAL A 532 8.37 -20.12 2.62
N ASP A 533 7.80 -21.20 3.15
CA ASP A 533 6.45 -21.66 2.77
C ASP A 533 5.37 -20.64 3.15
N ASP A 534 5.48 -19.98 4.31
CA ASP A 534 4.58 -18.90 4.72
C ASP A 534 4.74 -17.68 3.84
N LEU A 535 5.97 -17.30 3.48
CA LEU A 535 6.24 -16.23 2.53
C LEU A 535 5.67 -16.54 1.13
N PHE A 536 5.74 -17.81 0.72
CA PHE A 536 5.23 -18.24 -0.59
C PHE A 536 3.69 -18.28 -0.66
N LYS A 537 3.00 -18.25 0.48
CA LYS A 537 1.55 -18.00 0.59
C LYS A 537 1.21 -16.51 0.61
N GLY A 538 2.19 -15.63 0.76
CA GLY A 538 1.98 -14.20 0.97
C GLY A 538 1.15 -13.53 -0.11
N ALA A 539 1.39 -13.85 -1.39
CA ALA A 539 0.61 -13.30 -2.49
C ALA A 539 -0.89 -13.62 -2.38
N GLU A 540 -1.27 -14.86 -2.02
CA GLU A 540 -2.69 -15.23 -1.81
C GLU A 540 -3.29 -14.43 -0.67
N SER A 541 -2.58 -14.28 0.46
CA SER A 541 -3.08 -13.56 1.63
C SER A 541 -3.26 -12.07 1.36
N TYR A 542 -2.31 -11.43 0.70
CA TYR A 542 -2.43 -10.03 0.27
C TYR A 542 -3.64 -9.82 -0.65
N LEU A 543 -3.80 -10.68 -1.66
CA LEU A 543 -4.94 -10.62 -2.58
C LEU A 543 -6.26 -11.00 -1.92
N GLY A 544 -6.22 -11.82 -0.88
CA GLY A 544 -7.38 -12.13 -0.03
C GLY A 544 -7.90 -10.90 0.71
N THR A 545 -6.99 -10.16 1.37
CA THR A 545 -7.30 -8.88 2.04
C THR A 545 -7.86 -7.86 1.04
N TRP A 546 -7.21 -7.68 -0.10
CA TRP A 546 -7.65 -6.74 -1.14
C TRP A 546 -9.02 -7.14 -1.70
N GLY A 547 -9.21 -8.41 -2.11
CA GLY A 547 -10.49 -8.89 -2.64
C GLY A 547 -11.63 -8.80 -1.62
N ALA A 548 -11.35 -9.04 -0.33
CA ALA A 548 -12.33 -8.85 0.73
C ALA A 548 -12.71 -7.37 0.89
N SER A 549 -11.74 -6.44 0.76
CA SER A 549 -12.00 -4.99 0.76
C SER A 549 -12.88 -4.56 -0.41
N GLU A 550 -12.60 -5.09 -1.60
CA GLU A 550 -13.41 -4.82 -2.81
C GLU A 550 -14.83 -5.39 -2.69
N ALA A 551 -14.95 -6.59 -2.14
CA ALA A 551 -16.24 -7.23 -1.90
C ALA A 551 -17.00 -6.58 -0.74
N HIS A 552 -16.29 -5.82 0.12
CA HIS A 552 -16.89 -5.15 1.26
C HIS A 552 -17.98 -4.19 0.76
N GLN A 553 -19.19 -4.47 1.15
CA GLN A 553 -20.30 -3.56 0.98
C GLN A 553 -20.32 -2.69 2.24
N ALA A 554 -19.61 -1.54 2.19
CA ALA A 554 -19.66 -0.56 3.27
C ALA A 554 -21.11 -0.30 3.59
N GLY A 555 -21.56 -0.83 4.71
CA GLY A 555 -22.83 -0.52 5.32
C GLY A 555 -23.98 -0.24 4.36
N VAL A 556 -24.22 -1.09 3.36
CA VAL A 556 -25.51 -0.99 2.67
C VAL A 556 -26.55 -1.20 3.74
N ASN A 557 -27.15 -0.10 4.13
CA ASN A 557 -28.30 -0.16 5.03
C ASN A 557 -29.39 -0.98 4.35
N LEU A 558 -29.47 -2.27 4.68
CA LEU A 558 -30.45 -3.20 4.13
C LEU A 558 -31.89 -2.78 4.50
N ALA A 559 -32.03 -1.89 5.49
CA ALA A 559 -33.30 -1.32 5.89
C ALA A 559 -33.74 -0.15 5.01
N LYS A 560 -32.84 0.50 4.26
CA LYS A 560 -33.19 1.65 3.44
C LYS A 560 -34.23 1.26 2.37
N GLY A 561 -35.42 1.87 2.47
CA GLY A 561 -36.54 1.54 1.59
C GLY A 561 -37.21 0.18 1.86
N ALA A 562 -36.87 -0.51 2.97
CA ALA A 562 -37.56 -1.72 3.39
C ALA A 562 -39.03 -1.45 3.74
N THR A 563 -39.88 -2.48 3.63
CA THR A 563 -41.26 -2.36 4.08
C THR A 563 -41.32 -2.35 5.60
N ALA A 564 -41.65 -1.20 6.18
CA ALA A 564 -41.77 -1.04 7.63
C ALA A 564 -43.21 -1.08 8.09
N THR A 565 -43.46 -1.77 9.20
CA THR A 565 -44.74 -1.82 9.93
C THR A 565 -44.48 -1.65 11.41
N ALA A 566 -45.46 -1.15 12.16
CA ALA A 566 -45.33 -0.93 13.59
C ALA A 566 -46.59 -1.34 14.35
N SER A 567 -46.45 -1.50 15.67
CA SER A 567 -47.58 -1.73 16.58
C SER A 567 -48.59 -0.57 16.57
N SER A 568 -48.06 0.64 16.47
CA SER A 568 -48.83 1.89 16.39
C SER A 568 -48.04 2.99 15.69
N SER A 569 -48.71 4.08 15.35
CA SER A 569 -48.07 5.33 14.87
C SER A 569 -48.83 6.50 15.48
N GLU A 570 -48.05 7.43 16.10
CA GLU A 570 -48.62 8.64 16.68
C GLU A 570 -49.42 9.42 15.63
N SER A 571 -50.64 9.77 16.00
CA SER A 571 -51.53 10.55 15.12
C SER A 571 -51.26 12.04 15.28
N ASN A 572 -50.78 12.67 14.22
CA ASN A 572 -50.61 14.11 14.17
C ASN A 572 -51.23 14.64 12.86
N PRO A 573 -52.10 15.66 12.92
CA PRO A 573 -52.78 16.18 11.73
C PRO A 573 -51.87 16.97 10.76
N VAL A 574 -50.65 17.32 11.21
CA VAL A 574 -49.72 18.14 10.42
C VAL A 574 -48.53 17.33 9.93
N THR A 575 -48.08 16.32 10.73
CA THR A 575 -46.87 15.56 10.47
C THR A 575 -47.17 14.07 10.45
N SER A 576 -46.62 13.36 9.49
CA SER A 576 -46.76 11.90 9.37
C SER A 576 -45.63 11.19 10.09
N TYR A 577 -45.91 10.43 11.15
CA TYR A 577 -44.99 9.62 11.89
C TYR A 577 -45.07 8.11 11.54
N GLN A 578 -45.28 7.85 10.26
CA GLN A 578 -45.45 6.47 9.76
C GLN A 578 -44.19 5.63 9.82
N PRO A 579 -44.27 4.29 9.96
CA PRO A 579 -43.13 3.39 10.10
C PRO A 579 -42.07 3.53 9.01
N GLY A 580 -42.48 3.79 7.76
CA GLY A 580 -41.57 3.98 6.62
C GLY A 580 -40.63 5.18 6.74
N ARG A 581 -40.95 6.12 7.64
CA ARG A 581 -40.09 7.29 7.90
C ARG A 581 -38.81 6.95 8.67
N ALA A 582 -38.73 5.81 9.30
CA ALA A 582 -37.52 5.33 9.97
C ALA A 582 -36.60 4.54 9.05
N VAL A 583 -36.89 4.47 7.73
CA VAL A 583 -36.08 3.71 6.74
C VAL A 583 -36.04 4.43 5.38
N ASP A 584 -36.42 5.71 5.31
CA ASP A 584 -36.44 6.47 4.05
C ASP A 584 -35.08 7.09 3.69
N GLY A 585 -34.15 7.13 4.63
CA GLY A 585 -32.82 7.71 4.47
C GLY A 585 -32.79 9.22 4.64
N ASP A 586 -33.82 9.82 5.26
CA ASP A 586 -33.95 11.24 5.58
C ASP A 586 -33.97 11.44 7.09
N GLY A 587 -32.81 11.78 7.68
CA GLY A 587 -32.68 12.07 9.12
C GLY A 587 -33.54 13.25 9.64
N GLY A 588 -34.26 13.94 8.77
CA GLY A 588 -35.26 14.97 9.14
C GLY A 588 -36.66 14.43 9.34
N THR A 589 -36.92 13.16 9.01
CA THR A 589 -38.19 12.47 9.20
C THR A 589 -38.08 11.41 10.30
N ARG A 590 -39.19 10.88 10.82
CA ARG A 590 -39.17 9.89 11.88
C ARG A 590 -40.45 9.06 11.97
N TRP A 591 -40.34 7.86 12.52
CA TRP A 591 -41.47 7.14 13.09
C TRP A 591 -41.64 7.52 14.55
N ALA A 592 -42.87 7.58 15.04
CA ALA A 592 -43.18 7.66 16.46
C ALA A 592 -44.37 6.76 16.81
N SER A 593 -44.29 6.04 17.94
CA SER A 593 -45.35 5.16 18.45
C SER A 593 -46.35 5.93 19.31
N ASP A 594 -47.47 5.27 19.65
CA ASP A 594 -48.31 5.65 20.78
C ASP A 594 -47.50 5.59 22.10
N TRP A 595 -47.99 6.32 23.11
CA TRP A 595 -47.29 6.52 24.40
C TRP A 595 -47.52 5.35 25.36
N SER A 596 -46.99 4.17 25.02
CA SER A 596 -47.03 2.95 25.86
C SER A 596 -45.76 2.15 25.72
N ASP A 597 -45.43 1.31 26.74
CA ASP A 597 -44.14 0.62 26.81
C ASP A 597 -44.00 -0.51 25.80
N SER A 598 -45.05 -1.26 25.52
CA SER A 598 -44.99 -2.40 24.59
C SER A 598 -45.25 -1.96 23.15
N GLN A 599 -44.24 -1.40 22.50
CA GLN A 599 -44.32 -0.99 21.09
C GLN A 599 -43.23 -1.67 20.27
N TRP A 600 -43.45 -1.82 18.98
CA TRP A 600 -42.45 -2.37 18.07
C TRP A 600 -42.48 -1.72 16.70
N LEU A 601 -41.28 -1.67 16.09
CA LEU A 601 -41.09 -1.37 14.68
C LEU A 601 -40.46 -2.58 13.99
N LYS A 602 -41.12 -3.10 12.92
CA LYS A 602 -40.71 -4.29 12.17
C LYS A 602 -40.41 -3.93 10.72
N LEU A 603 -39.26 -4.41 10.22
CA LEU A 603 -38.78 -4.25 8.87
C LEU A 603 -38.84 -5.60 8.13
N ASP A 604 -39.30 -5.59 6.89
CA ASP A 604 -39.18 -6.68 5.93
C ASP A 604 -38.12 -6.30 4.89
N LEU A 605 -36.99 -6.99 4.90
CA LEU A 605 -35.85 -6.77 4.00
C LEU A 605 -36.07 -7.36 2.59
N GLY A 606 -37.26 -7.90 2.33
CA GLY A 606 -37.67 -8.52 1.05
C GLY A 606 -37.13 -9.91 0.82
N SER A 607 -35.96 -10.26 1.34
CA SER A 607 -35.38 -11.60 1.26
C SER A 607 -34.49 -11.89 2.49
N SER A 608 -34.15 -13.15 2.70
CA SER A 608 -33.22 -13.52 3.77
C SER A 608 -31.83 -12.95 3.51
N ARG A 609 -31.26 -12.30 4.52
CA ARG A 609 -29.95 -11.67 4.51
C ARG A 609 -29.14 -12.10 5.73
N VAL A 610 -27.83 -12.12 5.61
CA VAL A 610 -26.96 -12.26 6.79
C VAL A 610 -26.89 -10.89 7.47
N ILE A 611 -27.17 -10.83 8.75
CA ILE A 611 -27.20 -9.59 9.56
C ILE A 611 -26.24 -9.77 10.74
N LYS A 612 -25.47 -8.72 11.05
CA LYS A 612 -24.56 -8.68 12.20
C LYS A 612 -24.73 -7.42 13.06
N LYS A 613 -25.37 -6.39 12.50
CA LYS A 613 -25.49 -5.09 13.17
C LYS A 613 -26.83 -4.43 12.84
N VAL A 614 -27.42 -3.80 13.85
CA VAL A 614 -28.59 -2.90 13.72
C VAL A 614 -28.25 -1.58 14.42
N THR A 615 -28.50 -0.46 13.76
CA THR A 615 -28.40 0.86 14.38
C THR A 615 -29.80 1.46 14.56
N LEU A 616 -29.98 2.19 15.63
CA LEU A 616 -31.23 2.84 16.00
C LEU A 616 -30.92 4.31 16.32
N ASP A 617 -31.31 5.22 15.44
CA ASP A 617 -31.12 6.67 15.61
C ASP A 617 -32.37 7.24 16.28
N TRP A 618 -32.28 7.40 17.60
CA TRP A 618 -33.39 7.85 18.43
C TRP A 618 -33.59 9.38 18.35
N GLU A 619 -34.83 9.77 18.22
CA GLU A 619 -35.25 11.12 18.58
C GLU A 619 -35.25 11.28 20.12
N ARG A 620 -35.75 12.34 20.67
CA ARG A 620 -35.78 12.56 22.13
C ARG A 620 -36.61 11.52 22.91
N ALA A 621 -37.58 10.89 22.24
CA ALA A 621 -38.42 9.84 22.80
C ALA A 621 -37.79 8.46 22.52
N TYR A 622 -36.87 8.04 23.39
CA TYR A 622 -36.05 6.86 23.20
C TYR A 622 -36.49 5.66 24.05
N GLY A 623 -36.01 4.48 23.72
CA GLY A 623 -36.18 3.25 24.49
C GLY A 623 -35.13 3.14 25.58
N LYS A 624 -35.51 3.07 26.86
CA LYS A 624 -34.63 2.76 27.98
C LYS A 624 -34.36 1.24 28.06
N ALA A 625 -35.41 0.44 27.90
CA ALA A 625 -35.26 -1.01 27.74
C ALA A 625 -35.95 -1.46 26.44
N TYR A 626 -35.18 -2.17 25.61
CA TYR A 626 -35.64 -2.67 24.34
C TYR A 626 -34.75 -3.80 23.83
N GLN A 627 -35.25 -4.55 22.83
CA GLN A 627 -34.49 -5.60 22.19
C GLN A 627 -34.59 -5.53 20.68
N VAL A 628 -33.57 -6.10 20.03
CA VAL A 628 -33.53 -6.35 18.59
C VAL A 628 -33.79 -7.84 18.37
N ASP A 629 -34.85 -8.12 17.64
CA ASP A 629 -35.26 -9.47 17.27
C ASP A 629 -35.10 -9.67 15.77
N VAL A 630 -34.81 -10.90 15.37
CA VAL A 630 -34.74 -11.30 13.95
C VAL A 630 -35.66 -12.51 13.71
N SER A 631 -36.10 -12.64 12.44
CA SER A 631 -36.98 -13.75 12.03
C SER A 631 -36.77 -14.08 10.54
N THR A 632 -36.95 -15.32 10.17
CA THR A 632 -36.97 -15.76 8.76
C THR A 632 -38.38 -15.79 8.18
N ASP A 633 -39.42 -15.91 9.01
CA ASP A 633 -40.84 -16.10 8.64
C ASP A 633 -41.75 -14.92 9.06
N GLY A 634 -41.23 -13.97 9.85
CA GLY A 634 -41.97 -12.82 10.37
C GLY A 634 -42.89 -13.11 11.53
N SER A 635 -42.90 -14.36 12.02
CA SER A 635 -43.79 -14.85 13.11
C SER A 635 -43.01 -15.45 14.28
N THR A 636 -41.94 -16.21 14.00
CA THR A 636 -41.04 -16.78 15.00
C THR A 636 -39.84 -15.88 15.19
N TRP A 637 -39.65 -15.34 16.39
CA TRP A 637 -38.63 -14.33 16.68
C TRP A 637 -37.52 -14.87 17.57
N LYS A 638 -36.30 -14.47 17.26
CA LYS A 638 -35.08 -14.70 18.06
C LYS A 638 -34.50 -13.37 18.46
N THR A 639 -34.39 -13.11 19.75
CA THR A 639 -33.66 -11.96 20.25
C THR A 639 -32.16 -12.15 20.00
N VAL A 640 -31.53 -11.20 19.35
CA VAL A 640 -30.09 -11.20 19.02
C VAL A 640 -29.31 -10.16 19.83
N TRP A 641 -29.99 -9.14 20.37
CA TRP A 641 -29.43 -8.12 21.21
C TRP A 641 -30.49 -7.48 22.09
N SER A 642 -30.12 -6.96 23.29
CA SER A 642 -31.03 -6.23 24.16
C SER A 642 -30.28 -5.30 25.09
N THR A 643 -30.95 -4.22 25.56
CA THR A 643 -30.48 -3.32 26.59
C THR A 643 -31.58 -3.02 27.60
N THR A 644 -31.17 -2.61 28.82
CA THR A 644 -32.05 -2.05 29.88
C THR A 644 -31.57 -0.66 30.33
N SER A 645 -30.61 -0.09 29.59
CA SER A 645 -29.94 1.18 29.91
C SER A 645 -29.72 2.06 28.69
N GLY A 646 -30.64 2.02 27.71
CA GLY A 646 -30.60 2.95 26.59
C GLY A 646 -30.73 4.40 27.06
N ASP A 647 -30.00 5.30 26.44
CA ASP A 647 -29.87 6.71 26.79
C ASP A 647 -30.22 7.68 25.63
N GLY A 648 -30.68 7.12 24.50
CA GLY A 648 -31.03 7.86 23.29
C GLY A 648 -29.84 8.14 22.38
N GLY A 649 -30.05 8.99 21.35
CA GLY A 649 -29.04 9.20 20.31
C GLY A 649 -28.88 7.99 19.38
N LEU A 650 -27.69 7.68 18.93
CA LEU A 650 -27.41 6.57 18.03
C LEU A 650 -26.97 5.32 18.80
N ASP A 651 -27.87 4.36 18.93
CA ASP A 651 -27.55 3.06 19.49
C ASP A 651 -27.07 2.06 18.43
N THR A 652 -26.08 1.24 18.78
CA THR A 652 -25.53 0.18 17.91
C THR A 652 -25.69 -1.18 18.59
N ALA A 653 -26.50 -2.04 18.01
CA ALA A 653 -26.67 -3.43 18.40
C ALA A 653 -25.81 -4.33 17.50
N SER A 654 -24.68 -4.82 18.00
CA SER A 654 -23.79 -5.76 17.30
C SER A 654 -23.95 -7.16 17.85
N PHE A 655 -23.99 -8.19 16.98
CA PHE A 655 -24.22 -9.59 17.37
C PHE A 655 -23.61 -10.56 16.36
N SER A 656 -23.51 -11.83 16.73
CA SER A 656 -23.03 -12.88 15.82
C SER A 656 -23.91 -12.97 14.57
N ALA A 657 -23.30 -13.25 13.41
CA ALA A 657 -23.98 -13.34 12.12
C ALA A 657 -25.21 -14.25 12.20
N VAL A 658 -26.34 -13.77 11.74
CA VAL A 658 -27.61 -14.50 11.69
C VAL A 658 -28.31 -14.28 10.35
N SER A 659 -28.85 -15.33 9.76
CA SER A 659 -29.67 -15.23 8.54
C SER A 659 -31.11 -14.89 8.91
N ALA A 660 -31.63 -13.76 8.41
CA ALA A 660 -33.00 -13.32 8.67
C ALA A 660 -33.55 -12.48 7.51
N ARG A 661 -34.87 -12.49 7.33
CA ARG A 661 -35.60 -11.58 6.43
C ARG A 661 -36.23 -10.40 7.18
N TYR A 662 -36.62 -10.65 8.43
CA TYR A 662 -37.30 -9.64 9.24
C TYR A 662 -36.44 -9.22 10.40
N VAL A 663 -36.47 -7.92 10.70
CA VAL A 663 -35.82 -7.31 11.87
C VAL A 663 -36.86 -6.51 12.63
N ARG A 664 -36.86 -6.62 13.98
CA ARG A 664 -37.79 -5.90 14.83
C ARG A 664 -37.07 -5.26 16.01
N MET A 665 -37.28 -3.97 16.21
CA MET A 665 -37.09 -3.35 17.51
C MET A 665 -38.37 -3.56 18.35
N LEU A 666 -38.23 -4.07 19.56
CA LEU A 666 -39.32 -4.23 20.52
C LEU A 666 -38.96 -3.49 21.80
N GLY A 667 -39.67 -2.40 22.06
CA GLY A 667 -39.54 -1.60 23.28
C GLY A 667 -40.32 -2.21 24.42
N THR A 668 -39.74 -2.19 25.64
CA THR A 668 -40.34 -2.75 26.88
C THR A 668 -40.39 -1.74 28.03
N ASP A 669 -39.55 -0.68 27.99
CA ASP A 669 -39.54 0.45 28.93
C ASP A 669 -39.11 1.70 28.22
N ARG A 670 -39.93 2.74 28.27
CA ARG A 670 -39.64 4.06 27.63
C ARG A 670 -38.68 4.87 28.47
N GLY A 671 -37.81 5.64 27.82
CA GLY A 671 -36.90 6.58 28.46
C GLY A 671 -37.55 7.91 28.84
N THR A 672 -38.76 8.19 28.33
CA THR A 672 -39.49 9.45 28.51
C THR A 672 -41.00 9.17 28.67
N ASP A 673 -41.77 10.21 28.97
CA ASP A 673 -43.24 10.13 29.05
C ASP A 673 -43.91 9.94 27.67
N TRP A 674 -43.18 10.18 26.57
CA TRP A 674 -43.63 9.98 25.18
C TRP A 674 -43.46 8.51 24.77
N GLY A 675 -43.85 8.17 23.51
CA GLY A 675 -43.66 6.84 22.95
C GLY A 675 -42.21 6.54 22.58
N TYR A 676 -42.00 5.73 21.56
CA TYR A 676 -40.70 5.50 20.93
C TYR A 676 -40.65 6.27 19.62
N SER A 677 -39.51 6.92 19.34
CA SER A 677 -39.35 7.71 18.14
C SER A 677 -37.98 7.51 17.53
N LEU A 678 -37.94 7.06 16.27
CA LEU A 678 -36.72 6.76 15.52
C LEU A 678 -36.65 7.61 14.25
N TYR A 679 -35.56 8.34 14.10
CA TYR A 679 -35.21 9.02 12.85
C TYR A 679 -34.86 7.99 11.78
N GLU A 680 -33.95 7.08 12.10
CA GLU A 680 -33.52 6.04 11.17
C GLU A 680 -33.24 4.72 11.87
N VAL A 681 -33.48 3.61 11.15
CA VAL A 681 -33.02 2.28 11.50
C VAL A 681 -32.08 1.77 10.41
N GLY A 682 -30.87 1.40 10.79
CA GLY A 682 -29.91 0.74 9.93
C GLY A 682 -29.84 -0.76 10.18
N VAL A 683 -29.76 -1.56 9.12
CA VAL A 683 -29.52 -3.02 9.21
C VAL A 683 -28.37 -3.36 8.29
N TYR A 684 -27.36 -4.07 8.81
CA TYR A 684 -26.12 -4.29 8.09
C TYR A 684 -25.66 -5.75 8.15
N SER A 685 -25.04 -6.21 7.07
CA SER A 685 -24.50 -7.58 6.96
C SER A 685 -23.08 -7.74 7.53
N GLY A 686 -22.38 -6.65 7.73
CA GLY A 686 -21.03 -6.65 8.27
C GLY A 686 -20.64 -5.24 8.61
#